data_acc1cc9fa3d1732fe19ceeca58615e2c
#
_entry.id   acc1cc9fa3d1732fe19ceeca58615e2c
#
_cell.length_a   1.000
_cell.length_b   1.000
_cell.length_c   1.000
_cell.angle_alpha   90.00
_cell.angle_beta   90.00
_cell.angle_gamma   90.00
#
_symmetry.space_group_name_H-M   'P 1'
#
loop_
_entity.id
_entity.type
_entity.pdbx_description
1 polymer ?
#
loop_
_entity_poly.entity_id
_entity_poly.type
_entity_poly.pdbx_seq_one_letter_code
_entity_poly.pdbx_strand_id
1 'polypeptide(L)'
;MELKCWVFVGVMLMVIVGSKGSEEEEVTYDGRSLIIGGQRKLLFSGSIHYPRSTPEMWPSLIAKAKDGGLDVIQTYVFWSLHEPQPGQYDFSGRYDLVKFIKEVQTQGLYVCLRIGPYIESEWSYGGFPFWLHDIPDISYRTDNEPFKFYMQNFTTKIVNLMKSEGLYASQGGPIILSQIENEYQNVEAAFRDKGRSYVRWAASMAVGLQTGVPWVMCKQYDAPDPVINTCNGMKCGETFAGPNSPNKPAMWTENWTSFFQVFGGKPYIRHADEIAFHVSLFIANNNGCYVNYYMYHGGTNFGRTGTSYVTTSYYDLAPLDEYGLIRQPKWGHLKELHMVIKACSKTLLEGKKSIVPLGELQTAYVFQEPSEGCVAFLINNDTQHSANIEFRNNSYQLPPKSISILPDCLNATFNTAKILTESGERNARPELVLSSATRWEVFNELIPNFSDTSLKADALLEHMNVTKDESDYLWYSLRFETDSSCSEPVLHVRSLAHIAYAFVNGTYAGGAHGSRDVKNFTLDTPIKIDTGMNEISILSVMAGLPDSGPYLERKFAGLREVSVRCNGNDIYDLTANHTWGYKVGFLGEDLQIYKQENLGKVVWGGFELSAPKAFTWYKATFDAPSGDDPVALDLSAMGKGEAWINGQSIGRYWVSLLTPQGKPSQTLYHIPRSFLKASENLLVLFEEIGGNPRQISVNTISWTTSKSSNNVDYTPNDIKYLMTPEGIHT
;
A
#
# COMPACT_ATOMS: atom_id res chain seq x y z
N MET A 1 24.66 -85.63 2.39
CA MET A 1 25.14 -84.30 2.82
C MET A 1 24.70 -83.35 1.68
N GLU A 2 23.41 -82.94 1.73
CA GLU A 2 22.81 -82.06 0.68
C GLU A 2 22.81 -80.63 1.12
N LEU A 3 23.37 -79.78 0.28
CA LEU A 3 23.43 -78.33 0.45
C LEU A 3 22.20 -77.72 -0.26
N LYS A 4 21.21 -77.23 0.50
CA LYS A 4 20.05 -76.49 -0.04
C LYS A 4 20.44 -75.01 -0.22
N CYS A 5 20.45 -74.59 -1.47
CA CYS A 5 20.61 -73.19 -1.89
C CYS A 5 19.28 -72.45 -1.80
N TRP A 6 19.16 -71.39 -1.01
CA TRP A 6 17.98 -70.51 -0.96
C TRP A 6 18.25 -69.30 -1.86
N VAL A 7 17.45 -69.19 -2.90
CA VAL A 7 17.42 -68.04 -3.78
C VAL A 7 16.43 -67.02 -3.21
N PHE A 8 16.88 -65.85 -2.73
CA PHE A 8 16.05 -64.74 -2.38
C PHE A 8 15.71 -63.95 -3.66
N VAL A 9 14.45 -64.01 -4.08
CA VAL A 9 13.90 -63.10 -5.12
C VAL A 9 13.40 -61.83 -4.41
N GLY A 10 14.20 -60.74 -4.49
CA GLY A 10 13.82 -59.42 -4.03
C GLY A 10 12.89 -58.79 -5.08
N VAL A 11 11.61 -58.67 -4.73
CA VAL A 11 10.67 -57.85 -5.49
C VAL A 11 10.89 -56.39 -5.14
N MET A 12 11.53 -55.65 -6.05
CA MET A 12 11.72 -54.20 -5.95
C MET A 12 10.39 -53.54 -6.41
N LEU A 13 9.57 -53.13 -5.43
CA LEU A 13 8.42 -52.26 -5.71
C LEU A 13 8.96 -50.87 -6.08
N MET A 14 8.97 -50.55 -7.38
CA MET A 14 9.08 -49.19 -7.86
C MET A 14 7.77 -48.47 -7.55
N VAL A 15 7.76 -47.63 -6.51
CA VAL A 15 6.71 -46.63 -6.32
C VAL A 15 6.94 -45.56 -7.39
N ILE A 16 6.20 -45.65 -8.48
CA ILE A 16 6.07 -44.54 -9.43
C ILE A 16 5.26 -43.46 -8.71
N VAL A 17 5.96 -42.51 -8.11
CA VAL A 17 5.35 -41.22 -7.73
C VAL A 17 5.04 -40.52 -9.06
N GLY A 18 3.88 -40.76 -9.59
CA GLY A 18 3.33 -39.98 -10.69
C GLY A 18 3.21 -38.53 -10.19
N SER A 19 4.05 -37.64 -10.71
CA SER A 19 3.74 -36.22 -10.66
C SER A 19 2.39 -36.05 -11.37
N LYS A 20 1.33 -35.77 -10.63
CA LYS A 20 0.11 -35.23 -11.22
C LYS A 20 0.54 -33.95 -11.92
N GLY A 21 0.65 -33.97 -13.24
CA GLY A 21 0.65 -32.76 -14.04
C GLY A 21 -0.62 -32.00 -13.65
N SER A 22 -0.48 -30.73 -13.38
CA SER A 22 -1.61 -29.83 -13.13
C SER A 22 -2.53 -29.94 -14.36
N GLU A 23 -3.76 -30.40 -14.15
CA GLU A 23 -4.77 -30.42 -15.21
C GLU A 23 -5.08 -28.98 -15.60
N GLU A 24 -5.17 -28.70 -16.92
CA GLU A 24 -5.63 -27.41 -17.42
C GLU A 24 -7.05 -27.16 -16.91
N GLU A 25 -7.27 -26.05 -16.19
CA GLU A 25 -8.58 -25.66 -15.73
C GLU A 25 -9.13 -24.54 -16.60
N GLU A 26 -10.25 -24.79 -17.27
CA GLU A 26 -10.98 -23.75 -17.97
C GLU A 26 -11.60 -22.79 -16.92
N VAL A 27 -11.33 -21.48 -17.08
CA VAL A 27 -11.92 -20.42 -16.24
C VAL A 27 -12.78 -19.54 -17.13
N THR A 28 -14.09 -19.59 -16.87
CA THR A 28 -15.12 -18.78 -17.52
C THR A 28 -16.00 -18.09 -16.48
N TYR A 29 -17.07 -17.47 -16.91
CA TYR A 29 -18.07 -16.88 -16.01
C TYR A 29 -19.44 -16.84 -16.66
N ASP A 30 -20.45 -16.70 -15.82
CA ASP A 30 -21.81 -16.35 -16.21
C ASP A 30 -22.35 -15.22 -15.34
N GLY A 31 -23.62 -14.85 -15.50
CA GLY A 31 -24.26 -13.81 -14.70
C GLY A 31 -24.35 -14.11 -13.20
N ARG A 32 -23.92 -15.27 -12.75
CA ARG A 32 -23.96 -15.67 -11.32
C ARG A 32 -22.59 -15.72 -10.67
N SER A 33 -21.59 -16.28 -11.35
CA SER A 33 -20.26 -16.46 -10.75
C SER A 33 -19.15 -16.72 -11.78
N LEU A 34 -17.92 -16.78 -11.27
CA LEU A 34 -16.83 -17.46 -11.97
C LEU A 34 -17.10 -18.97 -12.02
N ILE A 35 -16.71 -19.58 -13.13
CA ILE A 35 -16.81 -21.03 -13.40
C ILE A 35 -15.40 -21.55 -13.57
N ILE A 36 -14.96 -22.43 -12.67
CA ILE A 36 -13.61 -23.01 -12.68
C ILE A 36 -13.78 -24.53 -12.76
N GLY A 37 -13.18 -25.16 -13.77
CA GLY A 37 -13.35 -26.61 -14.01
C GLY A 37 -14.82 -27.00 -14.18
N GLY A 38 -15.62 -26.18 -14.86
CA GLY A 38 -17.07 -26.39 -15.08
C GLY A 38 -17.97 -26.15 -13.87
N GLN A 39 -17.43 -25.69 -12.72
CA GLN A 39 -18.19 -25.46 -11.50
C GLN A 39 -18.24 -23.99 -11.13
N ARG A 40 -19.43 -23.47 -10.81
CA ARG A 40 -19.59 -22.14 -10.21
C ARG A 40 -18.88 -22.06 -8.86
N LYS A 41 -18.16 -20.96 -8.61
CA LYS A 41 -17.42 -20.75 -7.35
C LYS A 41 -17.86 -19.47 -6.66
N LEU A 42 -17.92 -19.51 -5.32
CA LEU A 42 -17.96 -18.37 -4.44
C LEU A 42 -16.57 -18.28 -3.77
N LEU A 43 -15.85 -17.18 -3.99
CA LEU A 43 -14.44 -17.09 -3.66
C LEU A 43 -14.16 -15.93 -2.70
N PHE A 44 -13.39 -16.20 -1.66
CA PHE A 44 -12.79 -15.19 -0.81
C PHE A 44 -11.33 -15.00 -1.22
N SER A 45 -10.94 -13.75 -1.39
CA SER A 45 -9.63 -13.32 -1.85
C SER A 45 -9.01 -12.32 -0.87
N GLY A 46 -7.70 -12.22 -0.85
CA GLY A 46 -7.00 -11.19 -0.08
C GLY A 46 -5.78 -10.66 -0.80
N SER A 47 -5.59 -9.35 -0.72
CA SER A 47 -4.44 -8.68 -1.33
C SER A 47 -3.22 -8.79 -0.45
N ILE A 48 -2.14 -9.34 -1.03
CA ILE A 48 -0.78 -9.38 -0.50
C ILE A 48 0.14 -8.90 -1.61
N HIS A 49 0.85 -7.80 -1.39
CA HIS A 49 1.76 -7.23 -2.38
C HIS A 49 3.18 -7.77 -2.14
N TYR A 50 3.70 -8.57 -3.07
CA TYR A 50 5.00 -9.24 -2.93
C TYR A 50 6.16 -8.27 -2.58
N PRO A 51 6.28 -7.04 -3.13
CA PRO A 51 7.43 -6.19 -2.82
C PRO A 51 7.31 -5.47 -1.45
N ARG A 52 6.14 -5.53 -0.80
CA ARG A 52 5.92 -4.98 0.55
C ARG A 52 6.23 -5.98 1.67
N SER A 53 6.79 -7.12 1.32
CA SER A 53 7.34 -8.14 2.24
C SER A 53 8.56 -8.80 1.59
N THR A 54 9.23 -9.70 2.31
CA THR A 54 10.39 -10.41 1.75
C THR A 54 9.99 -11.82 1.31
N PRO A 55 10.77 -12.46 0.41
CA PRO A 55 10.48 -13.83 -0.03
C PRO A 55 10.37 -14.84 1.11
N GLU A 56 11.09 -14.62 2.19
CA GLU A 56 11.08 -15.49 3.39
C GLU A 56 9.75 -15.33 4.17
N MET A 57 9.08 -14.20 4.06
CA MET A 57 7.76 -13.96 4.70
C MET A 57 6.61 -14.59 3.91
N TRP A 58 6.71 -14.71 2.57
CA TRP A 58 5.60 -15.12 1.71
C TRP A 58 4.95 -16.44 2.13
N PRO A 59 5.70 -17.52 2.44
CA PRO A 59 5.07 -18.79 2.83
C PRO A 59 4.16 -18.65 4.05
N SER A 60 4.61 -17.92 5.08
CA SER A 60 3.82 -17.71 6.30
C SER A 60 2.60 -16.82 6.07
N LEU A 61 2.73 -15.74 5.28
CA LEU A 61 1.63 -14.84 4.95
C LEU A 61 0.53 -15.57 4.18
N ILE A 62 0.90 -16.35 3.16
CA ILE A 62 -0.03 -17.11 2.32
C ILE A 62 -0.69 -18.22 3.14
N ALA A 63 0.07 -18.93 4.00
CA ALA A 63 -0.48 -19.96 4.88
C ALA A 63 -1.54 -19.39 5.84
N LYS A 64 -1.28 -18.23 6.46
CA LYS A 64 -2.24 -17.55 7.34
C LYS A 64 -3.47 -17.04 6.59
N ALA A 65 -3.30 -16.62 5.34
CA ALA A 65 -4.41 -16.24 4.48
C ALA A 65 -5.30 -17.44 4.14
N LYS A 66 -4.70 -18.57 3.78
CA LYS A 66 -5.40 -19.84 3.54
C LYS A 66 -6.13 -20.32 4.80
N ASP A 67 -5.46 -20.34 5.95
CA ASP A 67 -6.07 -20.70 7.22
C ASP A 67 -7.21 -19.75 7.61
N GLY A 68 -7.11 -18.47 7.26
CA GLY A 68 -8.20 -17.48 7.36
C GLY A 68 -9.36 -17.72 6.40
N GLY A 69 -9.34 -18.80 5.62
CA GLY A 69 -10.41 -19.22 4.72
C GLY A 69 -10.39 -18.55 3.34
N LEU A 70 -9.27 -17.98 2.91
CA LEU A 70 -9.15 -17.45 1.54
C LEU A 70 -8.93 -18.57 0.52
N ASP A 71 -9.40 -18.32 -0.70
CA ASP A 71 -9.25 -19.17 -1.89
C ASP A 71 -8.26 -18.59 -2.88
N VAL A 72 -8.10 -17.26 -2.85
CA VAL A 72 -7.35 -16.49 -3.84
C VAL A 72 -6.43 -15.50 -3.15
N ILE A 73 -5.20 -15.38 -3.65
CA ILE A 73 -4.31 -14.26 -3.34
C ILE A 73 -4.35 -13.28 -4.51
N GLN A 74 -4.61 -12.02 -4.21
CA GLN A 74 -4.58 -10.94 -5.18
C GLN A 74 -3.30 -10.12 -5.01
N THR A 75 -2.64 -9.77 -6.10
CA THR A 75 -1.50 -8.86 -6.08
C THR A 75 -1.49 -7.94 -7.29
N TYR A 76 -0.96 -6.73 -7.11
CA TYR A 76 -0.59 -5.86 -8.22
C TYR A 76 0.75 -6.27 -8.81
N VAL A 77 1.02 -5.77 -10.03
CA VAL A 77 2.34 -5.77 -10.67
C VAL A 77 2.89 -4.35 -10.63
N PHE A 78 4.08 -4.17 -10.12
CA PHE A 78 4.69 -2.87 -9.85
C PHE A 78 5.64 -2.49 -10.98
N TRP A 79 5.17 -1.76 -11.97
CA TRP A 79 5.97 -1.42 -13.17
C TRP A 79 7.27 -0.70 -12.83
N SER A 80 7.22 0.29 -11.92
CA SER A 80 8.42 1.06 -11.49
C SER A 80 9.54 0.20 -10.91
N LEU A 81 9.22 -0.97 -10.34
CA LEU A 81 10.21 -1.91 -9.81
C LEU A 81 10.76 -2.82 -10.89
N HIS A 82 9.88 -3.25 -11.80
CA HIS A 82 10.25 -4.23 -12.81
C HIS A 82 10.97 -3.63 -14.02
N GLU A 83 10.75 -2.37 -14.31
CA GLU A 83 11.41 -1.64 -15.41
C GLU A 83 11.89 -0.26 -14.92
N PRO A 84 12.89 -0.23 -14.00
CA PRO A 84 13.42 1.03 -13.44
C PRO A 84 14.07 1.93 -14.49
N GLN A 85 14.52 1.35 -15.60
CA GLN A 85 15.01 2.05 -16.78
C GLN A 85 14.39 1.40 -18.03
N PRO A 86 14.15 2.14 -19.12
CA PRO A 86 13.52 1.60 -20.32
C PRO A 86 14.21 0.32 -20.83
N GLY A 87 13.46 -0.77 -20.91
CA GLY A 87 13.94 -2.07 -21.39
C GLY A 87 14.83 -2.85 -20.41
N GLN A 88 15.13 -2.33 -19.24
CA GLN A 88 15.91 -3.03 -18.21
C GLN A 88 14.95 -3.60 -17.17
N TYR A 89 14.83 -4.91 -17.15
CA TYR A 89 13.87 -5.60 -16.29
C TYR A 89 14.52 -6.26 -15.08
N ASP A 90 13.92 -6.08 -13.89
CA ASP A 90 14.31 -6.75 -12.65
C ASP A 90 13.13 -7.58 -12.09
N PHE A 91 13.36 -8.88 -11.93
CA PHE A 91 12.44 -9.85 -11.30
C PHE A 91 13.18 -10.64 -10.21
N SER A 92 14.12 -10.01 -9.51
CA SER A 92 14.94 -10.67 -8.49
C SER A 92 14.50 -10.33 -7.06
N GLY A 93 14.86 -11.20 -6.11
CA GLY A 93 14.63 -10.97 -4.68
C GLY A 93 13.16 -10.68 -4.36
N ARG A 94 12.88 -9.52 -3.76
CA ARG A 94 11.50 -9.09 -3.44
C ARG A 94 10.65 -8.78 -4.67
N TYR A 95 11.26 -8.66 -5.84
CA TYR A 95 10.59 -8.38 -7.11
C TYR A 95 10.32 -9.65 -7.92
N ASP A 96 10.61 -10.84 -7.38
CA ASP A 96 10.37 -12.12 -8.05
C ASP A 96 8.89 -12.50 -8.04
N LEU A 97 8.15 -11.90 -8.96
CA LEU A 97 6.71 -12.14 -9.16
C LEU A 97 6.41 -13.62 -9.47
N VAL A 98 7.27 -14.27 -10.25
CA VAL A 98 7.11 -15.67 -10.64
C VAL A 98 7.21 -16.57 -9.41
N LYS A 99 8.23 -16.36 -8.57
CA LYS A 99 8.41 -17.11 -7.31
C LYS A 99 7.24 -16.90 -6.36
N PHE A 100 6.74 -15.65 -6.24
CA PHE A 100 5.58 -15.36 -5.40
C PHE A 100 4.33 -16.12 -5.86
N ILE A 101 4.02 -16.10 -7.17
CA ILE A 101 2.86 -16.82 -7.72
C ILE A 101 3.01 -18.33 -7.56
N LYS A 102 4.22 -18.88 -7.76
CA LYS A 102 4.50 -20.31 -7.54
C LYS A 102 4.34 -20.70 -6.07
N GLU A 103 4.68 -19.82 -5.12
CA GLU A 103 4.43 -20.05 -3.70
C GLU A 103 2.93 -20.13 -3.39
N VAL A 104 2.11 -19.24 -3.98
CA VAL A 104 0.64 -19.31 -3.87
C VAL A 104 0.11 -20.63 -4.42
N GLN A 105 0.60 -21.07 -5.57
CA GLN A 105 0.25 -22.36 -6.19
C GLN A 105 0.62 -23.54 -5.31
N THR A 106 1.83 -23.53 -4.74
CA THR A 106 2.32 -24.60 -3.85
C THR A 106 1.41 -24.80 -2.65
N GLN A 107 0.80 -23.73 -2.16
CA GLN A 107 -0.14 -23.79 -1.07
C GLN A 107 -1.59 -24.10 -1.50
N GLY A 108 -1.82 -24.30 -2.80
CA GLY A 108 -3.11 -24.70 -3.37
C GLY A 108 -4.14 -23.57 -3.37
N LEU A 109 -3.70 -22.32 -3.52
CA LEU A 109 -4.55 -21.16 -3.70
C LEU A 109 -4.49 -20.66 -5.16
N TYR A 110 -5.55 -19.97 -5.59
CA TYR A 110 -5.59 -19.27 -6.85
C TYR A 110 -4.96 -17.87 -6.76
N VAL A 111 -4.74 -17.26 -7.92
CA VAL A 111 -4.20 -15.89 -8.04
C VAL A 111 -5.13 -15.02 -8.87
N CYS A 112 -5.38 -13.81 -8.42
CA CYS A 112 -5.86 -12.70 -9.23
C CYS A 112 -4.70 -11.74 -9.48
N LEU A 113 -4.26 -11.63 -10.74
CA LEU A 113 -3.12 -10.80 -11.13
C LEU A 113 -3.60 -9.46 -11.66
N ARG A 114 -3.40 -8.40 -10.88
CA ARG A 114 -3.78 -7.03 -11.26
C ARG A 114 -2.57 -6.36 -11.94
N ILE A 115 -2.54 -6.42 -13.26
CA ILE A 115 -1.40 -5.91 -14.03
C ILE A 115 -1.38 -4.37 -14.01
N GLY A 116 -2.51 -3.75 -14.04
CA GLY A 116 -2.64 -2.31 -14.13
C GLY A 116 -2.41 -1.82 -15.57
N PRO A 117 -1.26 -1.25 -15.93
CA PRO A 117 -0.06 -0.98 -15.13
C PRO A 117 -0.12 0.25 -14.22
N TYR A 118 -1.15 1.10 -14.34
CA TYR A 118 -1.49 2.03 -13.28
C TYR A 118 -2.15 1.26 -12.14
N ILE A 119 -1.58 1.36 -10.95
CA ILE A 119 -2.03 0.57 -9.80
C ILE A 119 -2.53 1.42 -8.63
N GLU A 120 -2.24 2.74 -8.63
CA GLU A 120 -2.44 3.63 -7.48
C GLU A 120 -1.74 3.05 -6.23
N SER A 121 -2.44 2.26 -5.45
CA SER A 121 -1.90 1.43 -4.35
C SER A 121 -1.06 2.21 -3.33
N GLU A 122 -1.29 3.53 -3.22
CA GLU A 122 -0.47 4.46 -2.45
C GLU A 122 1.03 4.24 -2.69
N TRP A 123 1.35 3.87 -3.92
CA TRP A 123 2.71 3.66 -4.41
C TRP A 123 3.22 4.88 -5.19
N SER A 124 4.50 5.15 -5.05
CA SER A 124 5.15 6.26 -5.74
C SER A 124 4.77 6.27 -7.22
N TYR A 125 4.31 7.44 -7.72
CA TYR A 125 3.89 7.72 -9.09
C TYR A 125 2.80 6.78 -9.64
N GLY A 126 1.93 6.26 -8.74
CA GLY A 126 0.86 5.32 -9.10
C GLY A 126 1.33 3.99 -9.67
N GLY A 127 2.59 3.63 -9.42
CA GLY A 127 3.26 2.42 -9.93
C GLY A 127 4.00 2.63 -11.25
N PHE A 128 3.87 3.78 -11.90
CA PHE A 128 4.62 4.09 -13.11
C PHE A 128 6.11 4.35 -12.81
N PRO A 129 7.03 3.90 -13.67
CA PRO A 129 8.41 4.34 -13.61
C PRO A 129 8.53 5.79 -14.04
N PHE A 130 9.37 6.59 -13.34
CA PHE A 130 9.42 8.03 -13.58
C PHE A 130 9.96 8.38 -14.98
N TRP A 131 10.78 7.54 -15.59
CA TRP A 131 11.29 7.77 -16.95
C TRP A 131 10.18 7.94 -18.00
N LEU A 132 8.96 7.43 -17.77
CA LEU A 132 7.81 7.70 -18.66
C LEU A 132 7.51 9.20 -18.79
N HIS A 133 7.77 9.98 -17.74
CA HIS A 133 7.56 11.42 -17.75
C HIS A 133 8.42 12.15 -18.80
N ASP A 134 9.57 11.58 -19.15
CA ASP A 134 10.50 12.18 -20.10
C ASP A 134 10.17 11.86 -21.57
N ILE A 135 9.15 11.04 -21.81
CA ILE A 135 8.70 10.71 -23.16
C ILE A 135 7.96 11.92 -23.76
N PRO A 136 8.41 12.43 -24.91
CA PRO A 136 7.79 13.59 -25.55
C PRO A 136 6.30 13.38 -25.81
N ASP A 137 5.50 14.41 -25.53
CA ASP A 137 4.04 14.45 -25.77
C ASP A 137 3.22 13.35 -25.07
N ILE A 138 3.79 12.70 -24.07
CA ILE A 138 3.06 11.68 -23.29
C ILE A 138 1.97 12.34 -22.45
N SER A 139 0.82 11.69 -22.41
CA SER A 139 -0.26 12.01 -21.47
C SER A 139 -0.83 10.69 -20.95
N TYR A 140 -0.80 10.52 -19.63
CA TYR A 140 -1.11 9.25 -18.99
C TYR A 140 -2.59 8.96 -18.99
N ARG A 141 -2.89 7.65 -19.10
CA ARG A 141 -4.24 7.10 -18.90
C ARG A 141 -5.28 7.77 -19.81
N THR A 142 -4.94 7.99 -21.07
CA THR A 142 -5.84 8.57 -22.07
C THR A 142 -5.51 8.04 -23.46
N ASP A 143 -6.31 8.37 -24.45
CA ASP A 143 -6.05 8.04 -25.86
C ASP A 143 -4.90 8.88 -26.40
N ASN A 144 -3.69 8.44 -26.05
CA ASN A 144 -2.40 9.05 -26.36
C ASN A 144 -1.45 7.95 -26.81
N GLU A 145 -0.96 8.05 -28.05
CA GLU A 145 -0.18 6.97 -28.67
C GLU A 145 1.11 6.63 -27.90
N PRO A 146 1.92 7.62 -27.42
CA PRO A 146 3.10 7.30 -26.62
C PRO A 146 2.73 6.48 -25.37
N PHE A 147 1.71 6.90 -24.61
CA PHE A 147 1.31 6.18 -23.40
C PHE A 147 0.80 4.76 -23.70
N LYS A 148 -0.09 4.62 -24.70
CA LYS A 148 -0.62 3.33 -25.10
C LYS A 148 0.48 2.36 -25.54
N PHE A 149 1.49 2.85 -26.27
CA PHE A 149 2.63 2.04 -26.70
C PHE A 149 3.39 1.43 -25.50
N TYR A 150 3.77 2.24 -24.52
CA TYR A 150 4.52 1.76 -23.37
C TYR A 150 3.67 0.87 -22.46
N MET A 151 2.40 1.23 -22.21
CA MET A 151 1.47 0.41 -21.46
C MET A 151 1.28 -0.97 -22.09
N GLN A 152 1.09 -1.05 -23.40
CA GLN A 152 0.95 -2.31 -24.13
C GLN A 152 2.22 -3.15 -24.04
N ASN A 153 3.39 -2.53 -24.22
CA ASN A 153 4.67 -3.23 -24.14
C ASN A 153 4.88 -3.87 -22.77
N PHE A 154 4.67 -3.11 -21.69
CA PHE A 154 4.82 -3.64 -20.34
C PHE A 154 3.78 -4.73 -20.05
N THR A 155 2.50 -4.48 -20.35
CA THR A 155 1.44 -5.48 -20.14
C THR A 155 1.73 -6.77 -20.91
N THR A 156 2.17 -6.66 -22.16
CA THR A 156 2.57 -7.80 -22.99
C THR A 156 3.76 -8.55 -22.38
N LYS A 157 4.76 -7.82 -21.87
CA LYS A 157 5.92 -8.43 -21.22
C LYS A 157 5.51 -9.28 -20.02
N ILE A 158 4.62 -8.74 -19.15
CA ILE A 158 4.15 -9.47 -17.96
C ILE A 158 3.31 -10.69 -18.38
N VAL A 159 2.36 -10.53 -19.29
CA VAL A 159 1.53 -11.65 -19.76
C VAL A 159 2.39 -12.75 -20.39
N ASN A 160 3.36 -12.39 -21.22
CA ASN A 160 4.25 -13.37 -21.83
C ASN A 160 5.14 -14.07 -20.81
N LEU A 161 5.61 -13.36 -19.78
CA LEU A 161 6.33 -13.97 -18.65
C LEU A 161 5.46 -15.00 -17.93
N MET A 162 4.22 -14.64 -17.58
CA MET A 162 3.30 -15.58 -16.92
C MET A 162 2.99 -16.79 -17.81
N LYS A 163 2.81 -16.58 -19.12
CA LYS A 163 2.59 -17.67 -20.09
C LYS A 163 3.80 -18.59 -20.22
N SER A 164 5.00 -18.04 -20.32
CA SER A 164 6.24 -18.82 -20.45
C SER A 164 6.53 -19.70 -19.23
N GLU A 165 6.04 -19.26 -18.05
CA GLU A 165 6.14 -19.99 -16.79
C GLU A 165 4.95 -20.93 -16.52
N GLY A 166 3.97 -21.00 -17.43
CA GLY A 166 2.79 -21.86 -17.31
C GLY A 166 1.87 -21.47 -16.14
N LEU A 167 1.75 -20.16 -15.80
CA LEU A 167 1.09 -19.71 -14.60
C LEU A 167 -0.39 -19.38 -14.75
N TYR A 168 -0.92 -19.31 -15.95
CA TYR A 168 -2.37 -19.17 -16.16
C TYR A 168 -3.12 -20.50 -15.95
N ALA A 169 -4.34 -20.46 -15.42
CA ALA A 169 -5.16 -21.64 -15.18
C ALA A 169 -5.39 -22.47 -16.45
N SER A 170 -5.50 -21.82 -17.62
CA SER A 170 -5.53 -22.47 -18.94
C SER A 170 -4.28 -23.28 -19.29
N GLN A 171 -3.23 -23.18 -18.48
CA GLN A 171 -1.97 -23.93 -18.61
C GLN A 171 -1.71 -24.80 -17.35
N GLY A 172 -2.69 -24.92 -16.44
CA GLY A 172 -2.55 -25.59 -15.14
C GLY A 172 -1.92 -24.73 -14.05
N GLY A 173 -1.77 -23.43 -14.25
CA GLY A 173 -1.25 -22.48 -13.27
C GLY A 173 -2.34 -21.95 -12.33
N PRO A 174 -1.98 -21.13 -11.32
CA PRO A 174 -2.93 -20.64 -10.33
C PRO A 174 -3.66 -19.36 -10.73
N ILE A 175 -3.26 -18.65 -11.81
CA ILE A 175 -3.88 -17.38 -12.18
C ILE A 175 -5.23 -17.64 -12.86
N ILE A 176 -6.31 -17.22 -12.16
CA ILE A 176 -7.71 -17.38 -12.63
C ILE A 176 -8.35 -16.08 -13.12
N LEU A 177 -7.76 -14.93 -12.80
CA LEU A 177 -8.24 -13.61 -13.17
C LEU A 177 -7.07 -12.68 -13.47
N SER A 178 -7.25 -11.77 -14.42
CA SER A 178 -6.34 -10.65 -14.68
C SER A 178 -7.08 -9.33 -14.66
N GLN A 179 -6.45 -8.26 -14.18
CA GLN A 179 -7.01 -6.91 -14.21
C GLN A 179 -6.17 -5.99 -15.08
N ILE A 180 -6.85 -5.21 -15.91
CA ILE A 180 -6.28 -4.07 -16.63
C ILE A 180 -6.78 -2.77 -16.03
N GLU A 181 -5.92 -1.74 -15.94
CA GLU A 181 -6.20 -0.46 -15.32
C GLU A 181 -6.53 -0.53 -13.82
N ASN A 182 -6.73 0.59 -13.18
CA ASN A 182 -7.25 0.70 -11.82
C ASN A 182 -8.07 1.97 -11.65
N GLU A 183 -9.33 1.83 -11.22
CA GLU A 183 -10.24 2.92 -10.85
C GLU A 183 -10.32 4.07 -11.87
N TYR A 184 -10.21 3.73 -13.16
CA TYR A 184 -10.08 4.74 -14.21
C TYR A 184 -11.28 5.70 -14.28
N GLN A 185 -12.47 5.23 -13.93
CA GLN A 185 -13.65 6.08 -13.91
C GLN A 185 -13.52 7.32 -13.02
N ASN A 186 -12.67 7.27 -11.98
CA ASN A 186 -12.41 8.43 -11.12
C ASN A 186 -11.80 9.61 -11.89
N VAL A 187 -11.12 9.35 -13.01
CA VAL A 187 -10.43 10.37 -13.81
C VAL A 187 -10.92 10.49 -15.24
N GLU A 188 -11.73 9.56 -15.72
CA GLU A 188 -12.19 9.48 -17.11
C GLU A 188 -12.83 10.78 -17.61
N ALA A 189 -13.67 11.41 -16.79
CA ALA A 189 -14.37 12.64 -17.15
C ALA A 189 -13.43 13.80 -17.52
N ALA A 190 -12.23 13.85 -16.94
CA ALA A 190 -11.24 14.87 -17.26
C ALA A 190 -10.71 14.75 -18.71
N PHE A 191 -10.75 13.56 -19.28
CA PHE A 191 -10.26 13.27 -20.62
C PHE A 191 -11.35 13.29 -21.71
N ARG A 192 -12.62 13.39 -21.32
CA ARG A 192 -13.77 13.45 -22.25
C ARG A 192 -13.80 12.24 -23.21
N ASP A 193 -13.93 12.46 -24.52
CA ASP A 193 -13.99 11.37 -25.51
C ASP A 193 -12.69 10.55 -25.58
N LYS A 194 -11.55 11.15 -25.31
CA LYS A 194 -10.28 10.42 -25.23
C LYS A 194 -10.27 9.42 -24.08
N GLY A 195 -10.97 9.71 -22.97
CA GLY A 195 -11.15 8.77 -21.86
C GLY A 195 -11.91 7.52 -22.29
N ARG A 196 -13.08 7.69 -22.93
CA ARG A 196 -13.89 6.58 -23.43
C ARG A 196 -13.17 5.75 -24.50
N SER A 197 -12.41 6.40 -25.39
CA SER A 197 -11.59 5.71 -26.38
C SER A 197 -10.51 4.86 -25.72
N TYR A 198 -9.88 5.39 -24.70
CA TYR A 198 -8.85 4.71 -23.92
C TYR A 198 -9.39 3.46 -23.21
N VAL A 199 -10.55 3.54 -22.52
CA VAL A 199 -11.20 2.38 -21.87
C VAL A 199 -11.41 1.24 -22.87
N ARG A 200 -11.99 1.56 -24.01
CA ARG A 200 -12.22 0.55 -25.09
C ARG A 200 -10.92 -0.04 -25.61
N TRP A 201 -9.90 0.79 -25.82
CA TRP A 201 -8.59 0.34 -26.26
C TRP A 201 -7.93 -0.57 -25.22
N ALA A 202 -7.91 -0.17 -23.95
CA ALA A 202 -7.29 -0.94 -22.86
C ALA A 202 -7.96 -2.33 -22.70
N ALA A 203 -9.29 -2.37 -22.74
CA ALA A 203 -10.04 -3.63 -22.71
C ALA A 203 -9.71 -4.51 -23.91
N SER A 204 -9.71 -3.96 -25.13
CA SER A 204 -9.41 -4.71 -26.35
C SER A 204 -7.97 -5.22 -26.39
N MET A 205 -7.02 -4.41 -25.95
CA MET A 205 -5.60 -4.77 -25.82
C MET A 205 -5.43 -5.93 -24.84
N ALA A 206 -6.02 -5.86 -23.66
CA ALA A 206 -5.94 -6.89 -22.64
C ALA A 206 -6.51 -8.23 -23.12
N VAL A 207 -7.72 -8.22 -23.68
CA VAL A 207 -8.38 -9.41 -24.25
C VAL A 207 -7.56 -9.99 -25.41
N GLY A 208 -6.98 -9.12 -26.24
CA GLY A 208 -6.12 -9.52 -27.37
C GLY A 208 -4.85 -10.27 -26.96
N LEU A 209 -4.43 -10.19 -25.69
CA LEU A 209 -3.30 -10.95 -25.16
C LEU A 209 -3.62 -12.44 -24.91
N GLN A 210 -4.89 -12.86 -25.02
CA GLN A 210 -5.32 -14.26 -24.99
C GLN A 210 -4.75 -15.06 -23.80
N THR A 211 -5.00 -14.59 -22.59
CA THR A 211 -4.52 -15.23 -21.34
C THR A 211 -5.26 -16.54 -21.02
N GLY A 212 -6.40 -16.80 -21.65
CA GLY A 212 -7.27 -17.94 -21.34
C GLY A 212 -8.03 -17.82 -20.01
N VAL A 213 -7.99 -16.64 -19.36
CA VAL A 213 -8.75 -16.33 -18.14
C VAL A 213 -9.46 -14.99 -18.28
N PRO A 214 -10.57 -14.76 -17.55
CA PRO A 214 -11.30 -13.50 -17.60
C PRO A 214 -10.48 -12.29 -17.17
N TRP A 215 -10.80 -11.13 -17.75
CA TRP A 215 -10.27 -9.83 -17.38
C TRP A 215 -11.31 -9.01 -16.61
N VAL A 216 -10.85 -8.23 -15.67
CA VAL A 216 -11.68 -7.29 -14.89
C VAL A 216 -11.17 -5.85 -15.02
N MET A 217 -12.07 -4.89 -14.88
CA MET A 217 -11.81 -3.47 -14.64
C MET A 217 -12.55 -3.04 -13.39
N CYS A 218 -11.80 -2.67 -12.35
CA CYS A 218 -12.43 -2.18 -11.13
C CYS A 218 -12.89 -0.74 -11.27
N LYS A 219 -14.06 -0.46 -10.69
CA LYS A 219 -14.69 0.86 -10.64
C LYS A 219 -14.78 1.51 -12.03
N GLN A 220 -15.23 0.70 -13.01
CA GLN A 220 -15.48 1.14 -14.39
C GLN A 220 -16.85 0.64 -14.85
N TYR A 221 -17.87 1.50 -14.79
CA TYR A 221 -19.27 1.11 -15.07
C TYR A 221 -19.50 0.63 -16.50
N ASP A 222 -18.80 1.22 -17.46
CA ASP A 222 -18.92 0.91 -18.87
C ASP A 222 -17.81 -0.01 -19.40
N ALA A 223 -17.20 -0.82 -18.52
CA ALA A 223 -16.20 -1.82 -18.92
C ALA A 223 -16.73 -2.65 -20.09
N PRO A 224 -16.06 -2.62 -21.26
CA PRO A 224 -16.57 -3.30 -22.46
C PRO A 224 -16.59 -4.82 -22.32
N ASP A 225 -17.56 -5.49 -22.92
CA ASP A 225 -17.55 -6.94 -22.99
C ASP A 225 -16.31 -7.47 -23.75
N PRO A 226 -15.69 -8.58 -23.30
CA PRO A 226 -16.08 -9.44 -22.18
C PRO A 226 -15.44 -9.06 -20.81
N VAL A 227 -14.87 -7.87 -20.67
CA VAL A 227 -14.21 -7.45 -19.42
C VAL A 227 -15.26 -7.18 -18.34
N ILE A 228 -15.10 -7.79 -17.17
CA ILE A 228 -16.05 -7.67 -16.05
C ILE A 228 -15.82 -6.37 -15.29
N ASN A 229 -16.88 -5.56 -15.10
CA ASN A 229 -16.85 -4.41 -14.21
C ASN A 229 -16.97 -4.86 -12.75
N THR A 230 -16.16 -4.32 -11.86
CA THR A 230 -16.14 -4.71 -10.44
C THR A 230 -16.22 -3.50 -9.52
N CYS A 231 -16.51 -3.74 -8.24
CA CYS A 231 -16.60 -2.70 -7.22
C CYS A 231 -15.35 -2.62 -6.36
N ASN A 232 -14.96 -1.38 -5.99
CA ASN A 232 -13.97 -1.09 -4.95
C ASN A 232 -14.61 -0.16 -3.90
N GLY A 233 -14.24 -0.31 -2.64
CA GLY A 233 -14.66 0.53 -1.54
C GLY A 233 -15.06 -0.25 -0.28
N MET A 234 -15.57 0.44 0.73
CA MET A 234 -15.93 -0.17 2.02
C MET A 234 -17.33 -0.80 2.03
N LYS A 235 -18.23 -0.37 1.15
CA LYS A 235 -19.68 -0.63 1.25
C LYS A 235 -20.31 -1.11 -0.06
N CYS A 236 -19.60 -1.94 -0.85
CA CYS A 236 -20.11 -2.42 -2.14
C CYS A 236 -21.44 -3.20 -2.03
N GLY A 237 -21.76 -3.78 -0.88
CA GLY A 237 -23.10 -4.34 -0.62
C GLY A 237 -24.25 -3.32 -0.72
N GLU A 238 -23.96 -2.03 -0.51
CA GLU A 238 -24.91 -0.92 -0.62
C GLU A 238 -24.70 -0.08 -1.88
N THR A 239 -23.45 0.11 -2.33
CA THR A 239 -23.08 1.11 -3.35
C THR A 239 -22.88 0.55 -4.75
N PHE A 240 -22.69 -0.76 -4.89
CA PHE A 240 -22.51 -1.38 -6.19
C PHE A 240 -23.83 -1.48 -6.95
N ALA A 241 -23.95 -0.77 -8.06
CA ALA A 241 -25.16 -0.80 -8.90
C ALA A 241 -25.37 -2.16 -9.61
N GLY A 242 -24.37 -3.03 -9.58
CA GLY A 242 -24.38 -4.34 -10.23
C GLY A 242 -23.49 -4.42 -11.47
N PRO A 243 -23.40 -5.62 -12.05
CA PRO A 243 -22.73 -5.84 -13.33
C PRO A 243 -23.42 -5.06 -14.45
N ASN A 244 -22.65 -4.56 -15.42
CA ASN A 244 -23.16 -3.79 -16.56
C ASN A 244 -23.69 -4.66 -17.72
N SER A 245 -23.68 -5.99 -17.56
CA SER A 245 -24.22 -6.97 -18.48
C SER A 245 -24.83 -8.13 -17.68
N PRO A 246 -25.97 -8.72 -18.12
CA PRO A 246 -26.58 -9.85 -17.42
C PRO A 246 -25.72 -11.11 -17.40
N ASN A 247 -24.69 -11.17 -18.25
CA ASN A 247 -23.77 -12.29 -18.32
C ASN A 247 -22.55 -12.14 -17.39
N LYS A 248 -22.38 -10.99 -16.74
CA LYS A 248 -21.25 -10.73 -15.83
C LYS A 248 -21.64 -10.94 -14.38
N PRO A 249 -20.78 -11.56 -13.55
CA PRO A 249 -21.05 -11.76 -12.13
C PRO A 249 -20.75 -10.50 -11.30
N ALA A 250 -21.34 -10.43 -10.10
CA ALA A 250 -21.04 -9.40 -9.13
C ALA A 250 -19.76 -9.73 -8.35
N MET A 251 -18.75 -8.85 -8.45
CA MET A 251 -17.43 -9.02 -7.85
C MET A 251 -16.98 -7.76 -7.11
N TRP A 252 -16.33 -7.95 -5.97
CA TRP A 252 -15.76 -6.90 -5.14
C TRP A 252 -14.23 -7.04 -5.10
N THR A 253 -13.54 -6.28 -5.89
CA THR A 253 -12.09 -6.40 -6.09
C THR A 253 -11.27 -5.66 -5.06
N GLU A 254 -11.84 -4.69 -4.35
CA GLU A 254 -11.23 -4.08 -3.16
C GLU A 254 -12.27 -3.80 -2.08
N ASN A 255 -12.31 -4.66 -1.07
CA ASN A 255 -12.98 -4.41 0.19
C ASN A 255 -11.95 -3.91 1.20
N TRP A 256 -11.91 -2.60 1.43
CA TRP A 256 -10.88 -1.99 2.26
C TRP A 256 -11.05 -2.36 3.73
N THR A 257 -10.09 -3.14 4.27
CA THR A 257 -10.14 -3.70 5.63
C THR A 257 -9.77 -2.72 6.74
N SER A 258 -9.17 -1.63 6.37
CA SER A 258 -8.85 -0.39 7.09
C SER A 258 -8.63 0.68 6.02
N PHE A 259 -7.65 1.56 6.20
CA PHE A 259 -7.18 2.47 5.17
C PHE A 259 -5.67 2.69 5.33
N PHE A 260 -5.01 3.26 4.31
CA PHE A 260 -3.64 3.70 4.46
C PHE A 260 -3.56 4.85 5.47
N GLN A 261 -2.45 4.95 6.16
CA GLN A 261 -2.16 6.03 7.09
C GLN A 261 -1.16 6.99 6.47
N VAL A 262 -1.21 8.26 6.89
CA VAL A 262 -0.26 9.29 6.47
C VAL A 262 0.48 9.83 7.68
N PHE A 263 1.70 10.30 7.47
CA PHE A 263 2.44 11.04 8.50
C PHE A 263 1.63 12.28 8.92
N GLY A 264 1.47 12.48 10.22
CA GLY A 264 0.62 13.51 10.80
C GLY A 264 -0.88 13.17 10.83
N GLY A 265 -1.30 12.07 10.20
CA GLY A 265 -2.70 11.63 10.14
C GLY A 265 -3.09 10.60 11.20
N LYS A 266 -4.37 10.53 11.51
CA LYS A 266 -4.94 9.49 12.38
C LYS A 266 -5.12 8.18 11.62
N PRO A 267 -4.97 7.00 12.28
CA PRO A 267 -5.35 5.75 11.66
C PRO A 267 -6.86 5.68 11.43
N TYR A 268 -7.27 5.12 10.31
CA TYR A 268 -8.66 4.77 10.05
C TYR A 268 -8.93 3.36 10.54
N ILE A 269 -9.79 3.24 11.56
CA ILE A 269 -10.16 1.95 12.15
C ILE A 269 -11.47 1.48 11.51
N ARG A 270 -11.43 0.31 10.87
CA ARG A 270 -12.62 -0.39 10.41
C ARG A 270 -12.78 -1.68 11.19
N HIS A 271 -13.89 -1.82 11.92
CA HIS A 271 -14.15 -2.94 12.81
C HIS A 271 -14.56 -4.22 12.05
N ALA A 272 -14.33 -5.37 12.68
CA ALA A 272 -14.57 -6.67 12.07
C ALA A 272 -16.05 -6.91 11.74
N ASP A 273 -16.94 -6.48 12.62
CA ASP A 273 -18.41 -6.54 12.46
C ASP A 273 -18.91 -5.74 11.26
N GLU A 274 -18.36 -4.53 11.05
CA GLU A 274 -18.67 -3.70 9.88
C GLU A 274 -18.25 -4.40 8.58
N ILE A 275 -17.04 -4.97 8.54
CA ILE A 275 -16.56 -5.70 7.37
C ILE A 275 -17.47 -6.91 7.12
N ALA A 276 -17.74 -7.72 8.15
CA ALA A 276 -18.59 -8.90 8.07
C ALA A 276 -20.01 -8.55 7.60
N PHE A 277 -20.58 -7.43 8.09
CA PHE A 277 -21.89 -6.93 7.67
C PHE A 277 -21.92 -6.65 6.16
N HIS A 278 -20.97 -5.84 5.64
CA HIS A 278 -20.97 -5.45 4.23
C HIS A 278 -20.64 -6.62 3.31
N VAL A 279 -19.78 -7.56 3.72
CA VAL A 279 -19.51 -8.79 2.97
C VAL A 279 -20.76 -9.66 2.88
N SER A 280 -21.45 -9.90 4.01
CA SER A 280 -22.69 -10.66 4.04
C SER A 280 -23.78 -10.00 3.20
N LEU A 281 -23.90 -8.67 3.28
CA LEU A 281 -24.87 -7.91 2.47
C LEU A 281 -24.54 -8.00 0.97
N PHE A 282 -23.27 -7.91 0.57
CA PHE A 282 -22.87 -8.02 -0.84
C PHE A 282 -23.23 -9.39 -1.42
N ILE A 283 -23.01 -10.45 -0.66
CA ILE A 283 -23.40 -11.81 -1.07
C ILE A 283 -24.92 -11.95 -1.15
N ALA A 284 -25.65 -11.49 -0.13
CA ALA A 284 -27.10 -11.62 -0.05
C ALA A 284 -27.84 -10.71 -1.04
N ASN A 285 -27.48 -9.42 -1.07
CA ASN A 285 -28.18 -8.41 -1.87
C ASN A 285 -27.74 -8.40 -3.34
N ASN A 286 -26.44 -8.41 -3.61
CA ASN A 286 -25.90 -8.26 -4.96
C ASN A 286 -25.64 -9.61 -5.66
N ASN A 287 -25.90 -10.76 -5.01
CA ASN A 287 -25.47 -12.08 -5.45
C ASN A 287 -23.95 -12.17 -5.64
N GLY A 288 -23.18 -11.51 -4.78
CA GLY A 288 -21.73 -11.48 -4.86
C GLY A 288 -21.09 -12.85 -4.86
N CYS A 289 -20.17 -13.09 -5.78
CA CYS A 289 -19.47 -14.37 -5.90
C CYS A 289 -17.97 -14.30 -5.61
N TYR A 290 -17.41 -13.09 -5.56
CA TYR A 290 -16.01 -12.83 -5.30
C TYR A 290 -15.86 -11.61 -4.39
N VAL A 291 -15.14 -11.77 -3.29
CA VAL A 291 -14.84 -10.68 -2.35
C VAL A 291 -13.35 -10.70 -2.05
N ASN A 292 -12.66 -9.62 -2.38
CA ASN A 292 -11.24 -9.44 -2.07
C ASN A 292 -11.02 -8.42 -0.96
N TYR A 293 -10.31 -8.81 0.08
CA TYR A 293 -9.90 -7.92 1.17
C TYR A 293 -8.65 -7.13 0.78
N TYR A 294 -8.82 -5.84 0.61
CA TYR A 294 -7.74 -4.91 0.31
C TYR A 294 -7.43 -4.06 1.57
N MET A 295 -6.37 -4.26 2.29
CA MET A 295 -5.35 -5.32 2.19
C MET A 295 -5.73 -6.47 3.14
N TYR A 296 -5.25 -7.68 2.83
CA TYR A 296 -5.21 -8.76 3.80
C TYR A 296 -3.91 -8.71 4.62
N HIS A 297 -2.80 -8.37 3.96
CA HIS A 297 -1.53 -7.96 4.53
C HIS A 297 -1.01 -6.74 3.78
N GLY A 298 -0.91 -5.61 4.44
CA GLY A 298 -0.41 -4.38 3.81
C GLY A 298 1.10 -4.39 3.62
N GLY A 299 1.84 -4.76 4.66
CA GLY A 299 3.29 -4.82 4.67
C GLY A 299 3.97 -3.47 4.79
N THR A 300 5.18 -3.37 4.25
CA THR A 300 6.10 -2.25 4.43
C THR A 300 6.43 -1.57 3.10
N ASN A 301 6.30 -0.26 3.03
CA ASN A 301 6.79 0.57 1.94
C ASN A 301 8.31 0.77 2.10
N PHE A 302 9.09 -0.23 1.73
CA PHE A 302 10.54 -0.16 1.82
C PHE A 302 11.11 0.93 0.90
N GLY A 303 12.18 1.58 1.33
CA GLY A 303 12.80 2.66 0.57
C GLY A 303 11.87 3.86 0.42
N ARG A 304 11.87 4.45 -0.78
CA ARG A 304 11.08 5.64 -1.12
C ARG A 304 9.81 5.31 -1.90
N THR A 305 9.23 4.10 -1.70
CA THR A 305 8.14 3.56 -2.52
C THR A 305 6.75 4.07 -2.17
N GLY A 306 6.53 4.59 -0.97
CA GLY A 306 5.24 5.20 -0.57
C GLY A 306 4.98 6.52 -1.28
N THR A 307 3.72 6.78 -1.67
CA THR A 307 3.26 8.05 -2.22
C THR A 307 3.31 9.19 -1.19
N SER A 308 2.94 10.38 -1.61
CA SER A 308 3.01 11.62 -0.81
C SER A 308 2.43 11.45 0.59
N TYR A 309 3.25 11.65 1.62
CA TYR A 309 2.93 11.56 3.05
C TYR A 309 2.52 10.18 3.57
N VAL A 310 2.40 9.13 2.78
CA VAL A 310 2.01 7.81 3.26
C VAL A 310 3.08 7.24 4.19
N THR A 311 2.65 6.66 5.31
CA THR A 311 3.54 6.02 6.27
C THR A 311 4.26 4.82 5.67
N THR A 312 5.39 4.46 6.23
CA THR A 312 6.15 3.27 5.81
C THR A 312 5.37 1.99 6.08
N SER A 313 4.65 1.92 7.19
CA SER A 313 3.67 0.87 7.44
C SER A 313 2.43 1.07 6.55
N TYR A 314 2.09 0.07 5.75
CA TYR A 314 0.94 0.13 4.83
C TYR A 314 -0.19 -0.77 5.31
N TYR A 315 -1.40 -0.20 5.49
CA TYR A 315 -2.59 -0.93 6.00
C TYR A 315 -2.30 -1.81 7.22
N ASP A 316 -1.60 -1.28 8.22
CA ASP A 316 -1.22 -2.04 9.42
C ASP A 316 -2.41 -2.61 10.21
N LEU A 317 -3.61 -2.06 10.02
CA LEU A 317 -4.86 -2.55 10.63
C LEU A 317 -5.59 -3.63 9.82
N ALA A 318 -4.95 -4.21 8.81
CA ALA A 318 -5.43 -5.35 8.04
C ALA A 318 -5.54 -6.63 8.90
N PRO A 319 -6.18 -7.72 8.40
CA PRO A 319 -6.23 -9.01 9.10
C PRO A 319 -4.88 -9.60 9.49
N LEU A 320 -3.83 -9.36 8.69
CA LEU A 320 -2.43 -9.55 9.06
C LEU A 320 -1.79 -8.18 9.18
N ASP A 321 -1.11 -7.90 10.28
CA ASP A 321 -0.43 -6.62 10.51
C ASP A 321 0.84 -6.48 9.66
N GLU A 322 1.54 -5.33 9.74
CA GLU A 322 2.77 -5.07 8.99
C GLU A 322 3.81 -6.18 9.14
N TYR A 323 3.89 -6.79 10.32
CA TYR A 323 4.84 -7.85 10.66
C TYR A 323 4.40 -9.25 10.23
N GLY A 324 3.20 -9.38 9.64
CA GLY A 324 2.59 -10.65 9.29
C GLY A 324 1.99 -11.41 10.48
N LEU A 325 1.77 -10.75 11.62
CA LEU A 325 1.07 -11.33 12.76
C LEU A 325 -0.45 -11.25 12.59
N ILE A 326 -1.15 -12.25 13.11
CA ILE A 326 -2.61 -12.32 13.04
C ILE A 326 -3.22 -11.25 13.96
N ARG A 327 -4.01 -10.34 13.36
CA ARG A 327 -4.72 -9.30 14.09
C ARG A 327 -6.12 -9.77 14.51
N GLN A 328 -6.28 -10.04 15.79
CA GLN A 328 -7.57 -10.39 16.36
C GLN A 328 -8.32 -9.13 16.86
N PRO A 329 -9.67 -9.09 16.83
CA PRO A 329 -10.56 -10.18 16.40
C PRO A 329 -10.81 -10.22 14.88
N LYS A 330 -10.25 -9.30 14.09
CA LYS A 330 -10.58 -9.11 12.67
C LYS A 330 -10.36 -10.39 11.86
N TRP A 331 -9.19 -10.99 11.97
CA TRP A 331 -8.87 -12.22 11.23
C TRP A 331 -9.80 -13.39 11.61
N GLY A 332 -10.01 -13.64 12.90
CA GLY A 332 -10.81 -14.77 13.36
C GLY A 332 -12.30 -14.62 13.03
N HIS A 333 -12.87 -13.43 13.23
CA HIS A 333 -14.28 -13.18 12.91
C HIS A 333 -14.58 -13.33 11.41
N LEU A 334 -13.66 -12.86 10.55
CA LEU A 334 -13.78 -13.06 9.10
C LEU A 334 -13.59 -14.53 8.70
N LYS A 335 -12.69 -15.27 9.35
CA LYS A 335 -12.55 -16.73 9.15
C LYS A 335 -13.85 -17.47 9.44
N GLU A 336 -14.53 -17.15 10.54
CA GLU A 336 -15.83 -17.74 10.89
C GLU A 336 -16.88 -17.42 9.82
N LEU A 337 -16.95 -16.17 9.35
CA LEU A 337 -17.83 -15.78 8.26
C LEU A 337 -17.57 -16.61 6.99
N HIS A 338 -16.29 -16.76 6.61
CA HIS A 338 -15.93 -17.52 5.41
C HIS A 338 -16.37 -19.00 5.52
N MET A 339 -16.18 -19.63 6.68
CA MET A 339 -16.59 -21.02 6.89
C MET A 339 -18.10 -21.19 6.71
N VAL A 340 -18.92 -20.32 7.29
CA VAL A 340 -20.37 -20.39 7.18
C VAL A 340 -20.84 -20.15 5.75
N ILE A 341 -20.31 -19.14 5.07
CA ILE A 341 -20.65 -18.84 3.67
C ILE A 341 -20.24 -19.98 2.73
N LYS A 342 -19.06 -20.55 2.91
CA LYS A 342 -18.58 -21.68 2.09
C LYS A 342 -19.44 -22.94 2.26
N ALA A 343 -19.88 -23.21 3.48
CA ALA A 343 -20.81 -24.31 3.75
C ALA A 343 -22.14 -24.16 3.00
N CYS A 344 -22.55 -22.92 2.72
CA CYS A 344 -23.79 -22.58 2.00
C CYS A 344 -23.57 -22.36 0.49
N SER A 345 -22.35 -22.45 -0.03
CA SER A 345 -21.98 -21.95 -1.35
C SER A 345 -22.85 -22.53 -2.48
N LYS A 346 -23.18 -23.82 -2.44
CA LYS A 346 -24.05 -24.44 -3.45
C LYS A 346 -25.42 -23.76 -3.50
N THR A 347 -26.10 -23.67 -2.36
CA THR A 347 -27.44 -23.06 -2.29
C THR A 347 -27.40 -21.59 -2.68
N LEU A 348 -26.34 -20.86 -2.31
CA LEU A 348 -26.14 -19.46 -2.69
C LEU A 348 -25.93 -19.30 -4.20
N LEU A 349 -25.27 -20.23 -4.87
CA LEU A 349 -24.95 -20.17 -6.30
C LEU A 349 -26.07 -20.72 -7.20
N GLU A 350 -26.86 -21.70 -6.74
CA GLU A 350 -27.86 -22.40 -7.52
C GLU A 350 -29.30 -22.06 -7.12
N GLY A 351 -29.50 -21.63 -5.86
CA GLY A 351 -30.83 -21.33 -5.30
C GLY A 351 -31.46 -20.06 -5.88
N LYS A 352 -32.78 -20.09 -5.99
CA LYS A 352 -33.57 -18.91 -6.35
C LYS A 352 -33.67 -17.95 -5.17
N LYS A 353 -33.21 -16.71 -5.38
CA LYS A 353 -33.32 -15.64 -4.38
C LYS A 353 -34.71 -15.08 -4.29
N SER A 354 -35.20 -14.89 -3.06
CA SER A 354 -36.38 -14.10 -2.73
C SER A 354 -36.09 -13.13 -1.58
N ILE A 355 -36.86 -12.03 -1.53
CA ILE A 355 -36.73 -10.98 -0.52
C ILE A 355 -38.02 -10.97 0.29
N VAL A 356 -37.90 -11.09 1.62
CA VAL A 356 -39.03 -11.11 2.53
C VAL A 356 -38.92 -9.94 3.51
N PRO A 357 -39.80 -8.93 3.47
CA PRO A 357 -39.87 -7.88 4.48
C PRO A 357 -40.21 -8.50 5.87
N LEU A 358 -39.47 -8.11 6.89
CA LEU A 358 -39.68 -8.56 8.27
C LEU A 358 -40.02 -7.40 9.22
N GLY A 359 -39.87 -6.17 8.76
CA GLY A 359 -40.17 -4.94 9.46
C GLY A 359 -39.77 -3.74 8.60
N GLU A 360 -39.81 -2.54 9.16
CA GLU A 360 -39.46 -1.30 8.45
C GLU A 360 -37.97 -1.27 8.04
N LEU A 361 -37.07 -1.69 8.96
CA LEU A 361 -35.62 -1.73 8.76
C LEU A 361 -35.06 -3.16 8.74
N GLN A 362 -35.95 -4.18 8.72
CA GLN A 362 -35.58 -5.59 8.76
C GLN A 362 -36.03 -6.30 7.50
N THR A 363 -35.12 -7.10 6.94
CA THR A 363 -35.34 -7.85 5.69
C THR A 363 -34.67 -9.21 5.76
N ALA A 364 -35.32 -10.25 5.18
CA ALA A 364 -34.66 -11.51 4.90
C ALA A 364 -34.36 -11.67 3.41
N TYR A 365 -33.14 -12.06 3.08
CA TYR A 365 -32.78 -12.61 1.76
C TYR A 365 -32.76 -14.13 1.89
N VAL A 366 -33.56 -14.82 1.09
CA VAL A 366 -33.72 -16.27 1.16
C VAL A 366 -33.31 -16.87 -0.17
N PHE A 367 -32.41 -17.84 -0.14
CA PHE A 367 -31.99 -18.65 -1.29
C PHE A 367 -32.55 -20.04 -1.13
N GLN A 368 -33.35 -20.51 -2.08
CA GLN A 368 -34.05 -21.79 -2.02
C GLN A 368 -33.73 -22.63 -3.25
N GLU A 369 -33.14 -23.81 -3.04
CA GLU A 369 -32.99 -24.81 -4.09
C GLU A 369 -34.33 -25.56 -4.34
N PRO A 370 -34.51 -26.12 -5.56
CA PRO A 370 -35.64 -27.03 -5.81
C PRO A 370 -35.62 -28.30 -4.94
N SER A 371 -34.44 -28.71 -4.46
CA SER A 371 -34.13 -29.94 -3.74
C SER A 371 -33.91 -29.71 -2.22
N GLU A 372 -34.73 -28.90 -1.57
CA GLU A 372 -34.75 -28.66 -0.11
C GLU A 372 -33.63 -27.79 0.47
N GLY A 373 -32.52 -27.50 -0.23
CA GLY A 373 -31.47 -26.56 0.25
C GLY A 373 -32.05 -25.18 0.48
N CYS A 374 -31.80 -24.58 1.65
CA CYS A 374 -32.27 -23.24 1.99
C CYS A 374 -31.26 -22.50 2.82
N VAL A 375 -30.99 -21.25 2.44
CA VAL A 375 -30.14 -20.34 3.21
C VAL A 375 -30.81 -18.98 3.36
N ALA A 376 -30.83 -18.42 4.56
CA ALA A 376 -31.40 -17.10 4.82
C ALA A 376 -30.41 -16.16 5.49
N PHE A 377 -30.47 -14.89 5.09
CA PHE A 377 -29.78 -13.77 5.72
C PHE A 377 -30.84 -12.86 6.33
N LEU A 378 -30.90 -12.79 7.66
CA LEU A 378 -31.81 -11.91 8.39
C LEU A 378 -31.09 -10.63 8.75
N ILE A 379 -31.49 -9.52 8.16
CA ILE A 379 -30.82 -8.24 8.25
C ILE A 379 -31.60 -7.29 9.16
N ASN A 380 -30.89 -6.67 10.09
CA ASN A 380 -31.35 -5.49 10.82
C ASN A 380 -30.51 -4.26 10.37
N ASN A 381 -31.14 -3.33 9.69
CA ASN A 381 -30.51 -2.07 9.27
C ASN A 381 -30.63 -0.94 10.30
N ASP A 382 -31.41 -1.15 11.40
CA ASP A 382 -31.42 -0.20 12.50
C ASP A 382 -30.03 -0.13 13.15
N THR A 383 -29.46 1.05 13.22
CA THR A 383 -28.11 1.28 13.76
C THR A 383 -28.09 1.46 15.28
N GLN A 384 -29.28 1.56 15.91
CA GLN A 384 -29.41 1.90 17.33
C GLN A 384 -30.09 0.79 18.15
N HIS A 385 -31.06 0.07 17.55
CA HIS A 385 -31.91 -0.84 18.30
C HIS A 385 -31.84 -2.28 17.77
N SER A 386 -31.85 -3.22 18.70
CA SER A 386 -32.10 -4.63 18.39
C SER A 386 -33.56 -4.81 17.95
N ALA A 387 -33.78 -5.71 17.00
CA ALA A 387 -35.10 -6.06 16.51
C ALA A 387 -35.45 -7.51 16.88
N ASN A 388 -36.67 -7.76 17.38
CA ASN A 388 -37.25 -9.10 17.49
C ASN A 388 -38.14 -9.29 16.27
N ILE A 389 -37.85 -10.30 15.48
CA ILE A 389 -38.57 -10.60 14.23
C ILE A 389 -39.04 -12.03 14.20
N GLU A 390 -40.15 -12.27 13.48
CA GLU A 390 -40.67 -13.59 13.16
C GLU A 390 -40.27 -14.00 11.74
N PHE A 391 -39.61 -15.14 11.60
CA PHE A 391 -39.28 -15.73 10.32
C PHE A 391 -39.55 -17.24 10.34
N ARG A 392 -40.41 -17.75 9.44
CA ARG A 392 -40.80 -19.15 9.34
C ARG A 392 -41.27 -19.73 10.69
N ASN A 393 -42.13 -19.00 11.41
CA ASN A 393 -42.69 -19.33 12.72
C ASN A 393 -41.66 -19.46 13.86
N ASN A 394 -40.46 -18.96 13.68
CA ASN A 394 -39.44 -18.84 14.72
C ASN A 394 -39.14 -17.38 15.01
N SER A 395 -38.88 -17.06 16.27
CA SER A 395 -38.51 -15.71 16.71
C SER A 395 -36.99 -15.56 16.76
N TYR A 396 -36.48 -14.46 16.25
CA TYR A 396 -35.03 -14.14 16.22
C TYR A 396 -34.81 -12.73 16.76
N GLN A 397 -33.79 -12.59 17.61
CA GLN A 397 -33.29 -11.30 18.03
C GLN A 397 -32.09 -10.91 17.17
N LEU A 398 -32.22 -9.82 16.45
CA LEU A 398 -31.19 -9.26 15.60
C LEU A 398 -30.56 -8.03 16.29
N PRO A 399 -29.26 -8.04 16.60
CA PRO A 399 -28.56 -6.85 17.09
C PRO A 399 -28.65 -5.65 16.13
N PRO A 400 -28.37 -4.42 16.59
CA PRO A 400 -28.29 -3.26 15.72
C PRO A 400 -27.29 -3.49 14.58
N LYS A 401 -27.60 -2.99 13.39
CA LYS A 401 -26.74 -3.05 12.18
C LYS A 401 -26.06 -4.40 12.01
N SER A 402 -26.84 -5.48 11.99
CA SER A 402 -26.31 -6.84 11.92
C SER A 402 -27.04 -7.74 10.92
N ILE A 403 -26.38 -8.81 10.54
CA ILE A 403 -26.90 -9.88 9.70
C ILE A 403 -26.71 -11.21 10.42
N SER A 404 -27.82 -11.96 10.61
CA SER A 404 -27.75 -13.36 11.03
C SER A 404 -27.83 -14.26 9.82
N ILE A 405 -26.93 -15.23 9.73
CA ILE A 405 -26.88 -16.23 8.64
C ILE A 405 -27.44 -17.55 9.15
N LEU A 406 -28.44 -18.05 8.43
CA LEU A 406 -29.14 -19.30 8.70
C LEU A 406 -28.90 -20.30 7.55
N PRO A 407 -27.92 -21.22 7.65
CA PRO A 407 -27.58 -22.17 6.59
C PRO A 407 -28.69 -23.14 6.19
N ASP A 408 -29.66 -23.32 7.07
CA ASP A 408 -30.82 -24.21 6.92
C ASP A 408 -32.16 -23.47 6.97
N CYS A 409 -32.13 -22.12 6.91
CA CYS A 409 -33.29 -21.25 7.14
C CYS A 409 -33.98 -21.41 8.52
N LEU A 410 -33.34 -22.04 9.48
CA LEU A 410 -33.86 -22.28 10.82
C LEU A 410 -32.89 -21.86 11.92
N ASN A 411 -31.65 -22.28 11.84
CA ASN A 411 -30.65 -22.07 12.88
C ASN A 411 -29.69 -20.94 12.51
N ALA A 412 -29.63 -19.87 13.32
CA ALA A 412 -28.67 -18.82 13.17
C ALA A 412 -27.28 -19.29 13.64
N THR A 413 -26.37 -19.56 12.73
CA THR A 413 -25.01 -20.07 13.02
C THR A 413 -23.96 -18.99 13.12
N PHE A 414 -24.21 -17.83 12.52
CA PHE A 414 -23.31 -16.69 12.55
C PHE A 414 -24.11 -15.37 12.61
N ASN A 415 -23.60 -14.40 13.35
CA ASN A 415 -24.12 -13.03 13.32
C ASN A 415 -22.97 -12.05 13.22
N THR A 416 -23.04 -11.11 12.30
CA THR A 416 -21.94 -10.17 11.98
C THR A 416 -21.52 -9.28 13.15
N ALA A 417 -22.44 -8.94 14.06
CA ALA A 417 -22.15 -8.11 15.24
C ALA A 417 -21.74 -8.92 16.49
N LYS A 418 -21.88 -10.26 16.45
CA LYS A 418 -21.49 -11.12 17.58
C LYS A 418 -20.07 -11.64 17.37
N ILE A 419 -19.08 -10.87 17.82
CA ILE A 419 -17.67 -11.26 17.74
C ILE A 419 -17.35 -12.21 18.90
N LEU A 420 -17.10 -13.49 18.56
CA LEU A 420 -16.75 -14.51 19.56
C LEU A 420 -15.25 -14.72 19.69
N THR A 421 -14.49 -14.21 18.72
CA THR A 421 -13.03 -14.31 18.70
C THR A 421 -12.42 -13.40 19.77
N GLU A 422 -11.45 -13.92 20.52
CA GLU A 422 -10.70 -13.15 21.51
C GLU A 422 -10.07 -11.92 20.86
N SER A 423 -10.07 -10.78 21.55
CA SER A 423 -9.32 -9.62 21.15
C SER A 423 -7.84 -9.74 21.55
N GLY A 424 -6.98 -8.95 20.96
CA GLY A 424 -5.57 -8.96 21.31
C GLY A 424 -4.92 -7.60 21.06
N GLU A 425 -3.74 -7.44 21.61
CA GLU A 425 -2.91 -6.26 21.44
C GLU A 425 -1.52 -6.64 20.95
N ARG A 426 -0.98 -5.78 20.08
CA ARG A 426 0.42 -5.89 19.65
C ARG A 426 1.31 -5.27 20.71
N ASN A 427 2.33 -6.02 21.13
CA ASN A 427 3.32 -5.58 22.09
C ASN A 427 4.68 -5.46 21.41
N ALA A 428 5.38 -4.38 21.72
CA ALA A 428 6.77 -4.18 21.35
C ALA A 428 7.61 -4.25 22.63
N ARG A 429 8.56 -5.19 22.66
CA ARG A 429 9.47 -5.37 23.79
C ARG A 429 10.87 -4.93 23.38
N PRO A 430 11.45 -3.89 24.02
CA PRO A 430 12.83 -3.53 23.78
C PRO A 430 13.78 -4.66 24.18
N GLU A 431 14.54 -5.16 23.22
CA GLU A 431 15.59 -6.16 23.45
C GLU A 431 16.95 -5.51 23.61
N LEU A 432 17.17 -4.42 22.88
CA LEU A 432 18.42 -3.68 22.91
C LEU A 432 18.13 -2.18 22.76
N VAL A 433 18.65 -1.37 23.69
CA VAL A 433 18.69 0.09 23.56
C VAL A 433 20.08 0.50 23.08
N LEU A 434 20.17 1.21 21.98
CA LEU A 434 21.42 1.70 21.39
C LEU A 434 21.93 2.94 22.15
N SER A 435 22.22 2.74 23.43
CA SER A 435 22.53 3.77 24.43
C SER A 435 23.94 4.36 24.27
N SER A 436 24.42 5.05 25.30
CA SER A 436 25.77 5.60 25.35
C SER A 436 26.91 4.56 25.28
N ALA A 437 26.60 3.28 25.55
CA ALA A 437 27.55 2.19 25.37
C ALA A 437 27.73 1.79 23.89
N THR A 438 26.77 2.12 23.04
CA THR A 438 26.86 1.90 21.60
C THR A 438 27.80 2.94 20.97
N ARG A 439 28.72 2.47 20.14
CA ARG A 439 29.61 3.36 19.40
C ARG A 439 28.84 3.97 18.22
N TRP A 440 28.35 5.19 18.40
CA TRP A 440 27.77 6.00 17.35
C TRP A 440 28.84 6.81 16.63
N GLU A 441 28.79 6.79 15.31
CA GLU A 441 29.62 7.63 14.45
C GLU A 441 28.71 8.46 13.53
N VAL A 442 29.18 9.65 13.17
CA VAL A 442 28.40 10.63 12.42
C VAL A 442 29.15 11.16 11.22
N PHE A 443 28.42 11.44 10.16
CA PHE A 443 28.86 12.23 9.03
C PHE A 443 27.83 13.35 8.79
N ASN A 444 28.28 14.61 8.78
CA ASN A 444 27.41 15.78 8.56
C ASN A 444 27.51 16.20 7.10
N GLU A 445 26.37 16.37 6.44
CA GLU A 445 26.30 16.91 5.09
C GLU A 445 26.70 18.40 5.09
N LEU A 446 27.29 18.80 3.99
CA LEU A 446 27.57 20.21 3.75
C LEU A 446 26.39 20.88 3.05
N ILE A 447 26.06 22.09 3.46
CA ILE A 447 25.10 22.91 2.75
C ILE A 447 25.79 23.38 1.45
N PRO A 448 25.25 22.99 0.27
CA PRO A 448 25.86 23.40 -0.99
C PRO A 448 25.69 24.89 -1.20
N ASN A 449 26.71 25.52 -1.73
CA ASN A 449 26.66 26.91 -2.23
C ASN A 449 26.44 26.92 -3.74
N PHE A 450 26.20 28.11 -4.31
CA PHE A 450 25.94 28.27 -5.73
C PHE A 450 27.07 27.74 -6.63
N SER A 451 28.34 27.81 -6.17
CA SER A 451 29.48 27.26 -6.92
C SER A 451 29.52 25.72 -6.92
N ASP A 452 28.89 25.07 -5.95
CA ASP A 452 28.84 23.60 -5.83
C ASP A 452 27.76 22.97 -6.73
N THR A 453 26.98 23.80 -7.44
CA THR A 453 25.88 23.32 -8.28
C THR A 453 26.34 23.05 -9.71
N SER A 454 25.98 21.90 -10.26
CA SER A 454 26.35 21.47 -11.61
C SER A 454 25.35 21.92 -12.68
N LEU A 455 24.06 21.98 -12.34
CA LEU A 455 22.97 22.43 -13.21
C LEU A 455 22.65 23.89 -12.88
N LYS A 456 22.48 24.74 -13.89
CA LYS A 456 22.09 26.15 -13.75
C LYS A 456 20.98 26.51 -14.73
N ALA A 457 20.01 27.33 -14.28
CA ALA A 457 18.94 27.84 -15.12
C ALA A 457 18.46 29.21 -14.62
N ASP A 458 17.98 30.05 -15.54
CA ASP A 458 17.46 31.39 -15.24
C ASP A 458 15.97 31.36 -14.83
N ALA A 459 15.54 30.28 -14.22
CA ALA A 459 14.19 30.06 -13.72
C ALA A 459 14.18 29.01 -12.60
N LEU A 460 13.16 29.01 -11.74
CA LEU A 460 12.92 27.94 -10.78
C LEU A 460 12.47 26.68 -11.53
N LEU A 461 13.30 25.65 -11.53
CA LEU A 461 13.00 24.35 -12.14
C LEU A 461 12.08 23.53 -11.24
N GLU A 462 11.23 22.74 -11.87
CA GLU A 462 10.33 21.83 -11.18
C GLU A 462 11.11 20.66 -10.54
N HIS A 463 10.77 20.34 -9.30
CA HIS A 463 11.54 19.42 -8.45
C HIS A 463 11.67 18.02 -9.06
N MET A 464 10.54 17.38 -9.43
CA MET A 464 10.55 16.01 -9.95
C MET A 464 11.25 15.90 -11.30
N ASN A 465 11.14 16.96 -12.14
CA ASN A 465 11.84 17.04 -13.42
C ASN A 465 13.37 17.08 -13.29
N VAL A 466 13.88 17.59 -12.18
CA VAL A 466 15.30 17.64 -11.91
C VAL A 466 15.80 16.39 -11.21
N THR A 467 15.06 15.92 -10.20
CA THR A 467 15.48 14.74 -9.39
C THR A 467 15.22 13.39 -10.07
N LYS A 468 14.29 13.33 -11.03
CA LYS A 468 13.94 12.09 -11.76
C LYS A 468 13.63 10.88 -10.86
N ASP A 469 13.11 11.13 -9.66
CA ASP A 469 12.93 10.13 -8.61
C ASP A 469 14.23 9.44 -8.11
N GLU A 470 15.40 10.02 -8.39
CA GLU A 470 16.68 9.51 -7.88
C GLU A 470 16.89 9.87 -6.41
N SER A 471 16.33 11.00 -5.95
CA SER A 471 16.37 11.49 -4.57
C SER A 471 15.09 12.23 -4.21
N ASP A 472 14.75 12.29 -2.91
CA ASP A 472 13.70 13.14 -2.37
C ASP A 472 14.14 14.62 -2.25
N TYR A 473 15.41 14.91 -2.47
CA TYR A 473 16.07 16.18 -2.12
C TYR A 473 16.53 16.94 -3.34
N LEU A 474 16.14 18.23 -3.43
CA LEU A 474 16.62 19.15 -4.45
C LEU A 474 17.06 20.47 -3.80
N TRP A 475 18.33 20.78 -3.95
CA TRP A 475 18.89 22.07 -3.58
C TRP A 475 18.71 23.09 -4.68
N TYR A 476 18.26 24.29 -4.28
CA TYR A 476 18.19 25.51 -5.07
C TYR A 476 19.14 26.50 -4.42
N SER A 477 20.17 26.96 -5.14
CA SER A 477 21.14 27.94 -4.62
C SER A 477 21.21 29.15 -5.53
N LEU A 478 21.31 30.34 -4.93
CA LEU A 478 21.33 31.62 -5.64
C LEU A 478 22.28 32.59 -4.95
N ARG A 479 23.01 33.40 -5.74
CA ARG A 479 23.73 34.61 -5.27
C ARG A 479 22.99 35.86 -5.69
N PHE A 480 22.87 36.81 -4.77
CA PHE A 480 22.25 38.10 -5.02
C PHE A 480 22.97 39.20 -4.24
N GLU A 481 22.94 40.39 -4.79
CA GLU A 481 23.59 41.56 -4.20
C GLU A 481 22.55 42.44 -3.51
N THR A 482 22.87 42.91 -2.31
CA THR A 482 22.02 43.82 -1.54
C THR A 482 22.76 45.11 -1.19
N ASP A 483 22.00 46.20 -1.14
CA ASP A 483 22.46 47.47 -0.62
C ASP A 483 22.10 47.61 0.90
N SER A 484 22.50 48.74 1.50
CA SER A 484 22.26 49.01 2.91
C SER A 484 20.81 49.43 3.25
N SER A 485 19.91 49.46 2.29
CA SER A 485 18.53 49.98 2.45
C SER A 485 17.55 48.96 3.05
N CYS A 486 17.89 47.66 3.06
CA CYS A 486 17.04 46.62 3.57
C CYS A 486 17.15 46.48 5.10
N SER A 487 16.12 46.93 5.82
CA SER A 487 16.00 46.70 7.27
C SER A 487 14.97 45.61 7.52
N GLU A 488 15.18 44.81 8.59
CA GLU A 488 14.33 43.67 8.97
C GLU A 488 14.02 42.72 7.78
N PRO A 489 15.03 42.16 7.12
CA PRO A 489 14.80 41.32 5.94
C PRO A 489 14.11 40.04 6.32
N VAL A 490 13.07 39.68 5.54
CA VAL A 490 12.32 38.43 5.65
C VAL A 490 12.45 37.66 4.32
N LEU A 491 12.93 36.44 4.38
CA LEU A 491 12.91 35.53 3.26
C LEU A 491 11.50 34.95 3.11
N HIS A 492 10.92 35.16 1.95
CA HIS A 492 9.61 34.61 1.56
C HIS A 492 9.81 33.53 0.50
N VAL A 493 9.30 32.32 0.79
CA VAL A 493 9.36 31.18 -0.12
C VAL A 493 7.99 30.56 -0.24
N ARG A 494 7.46 30.42 -1.47
CA ARG A 494 6.27 29.59 -1.76
C ARG A 494 6.71 28.28 -2.40
N SER A 495 6.23 27.18 -1.85
CA SER A 495 6.49 25.83 -2.36
C SER A 495 5.19 25.12 -2.69
N LEU A 496 5.20 24.27 -3.72
CA LEU A 496 4.09 23.44 -4.15
C LEU A 496 4.08 22.06 -3.45
N ALA A 497 5.18 21.63 -2.88
CA ALA A 497 5.34 20.40 -2.09
C ALA A 497 6.80 20.22 -1.67
N HIS A 498 7.13 19.46 -0.64
CA HIS A 498 6.29 19.08 0.51
C HIS A 498 6.85 19.78 1.74
N ILE A 499 8.19 19.99 1.76
CA ILE A 499 8.96 20.65 2.83
C ILE A 499 10.01 21.56 2.19
N ALA A 500 10.36 22.67 2.85
CA ALA A 500 11.51 23.49 2.49
C ALA A 500 12.32 23.85 3.74
N TYR A 501 13.65 23.82 3.60
CA TYR A 501 14.62 24.32 4.58
C TYR A 501 15.49 25.40 3.92
N ALA A 502 15.55 26.57 4.52
CA ALA A 502 16.27 27.71 3.99
C ALA A 502 17.53 28.01 4.78
N PHE A 503 18.58 28.38 4.04
CA PHE A 503 19.89 28.80 4.56
C PHE A 503 20.30 30.12 3.89
N VAL A 504 20.85 31.03 4.68
CA VAL A 504 21.41 32.28 4.19
C VAL A 504 22.86 32.36 4.65
N ASN A 505 23.77 32.57 3.72
CA ASN A 505 25.22 32.57 3.97
C ASN A 505 25.68 31.35 4.78
N GLY A 506 25.13 30.14 4.42
CA GLY A 506 25.39 28.87 5.09
C GLY A 506 24.75 28.68 6.46
N THR A 507 23.98 29.65 6.96
CA THR A 507 23.31 29.59 8.27
C THR A 507 21.85 29.22 8.09
N TYR A 508 21.35 28.24 8.88
CA TYR A 508 19.95 27.88 8.89
C TYR A 508 19.04 29.05 9.27
N ALA A 509 18.09 29.38 8.42
CA ALA A 509 17.15 30.48 8.59
C ALA A 509 15.76 30.01 9.04
N GLY A 510 15.31 28.87 8.56
CA GLY A 510 13.98 28.34 8.91
C GLY A 510 13.54 27.22 7.99
N GLY A 511 12.40 26.61 8.34
CA GLY A 511 11.79 25.57 7.51
C GLY A 511 10.28 25.57 7.68
N ALA A 512 9.58 25.08 6.66
CA ALA A 512 8.13 24.89 6.67
C ALA A 512 7.75 23.65 5.84
N HIS A 513 6.55 23.14 6.06
CA HIS A 513 6.02 22.01 5.33
C HIS A 513 4.52 22.15 5.13
N GLY A 514 4.00 21.49 4.11
CA GLY A 514 2.57 21.26 3.90
C GLY A 514 2.05 20.08 4.72
N SER A 515 0.91 19.58 4.28
CA SER A 515 0.27 18.36 4.80
C SER A 515 -0.24 17.50 3.64
N ARG A 516 -0.77 16.31 3.94
CA ARG A 516 -1.42 15.47 2.91
C ARG A 516 -2.52 16.22 2.15
N ASP A 517 -3.34 16.99 2.90
CA ASP A 517 -4.51 17.66 2.34
C ASP A 517 -4.15 18.98 1.64
N VAL A 518 -3.19 19.73 2.22
CA VAL A 518 -2.71 21.01 1.68
C VAL A 518 -1.20 20.92 1.52
N LYS A 519 -0.74 20.47 0.35
CA LYS A 519 0.67 20.21 0.08
C LYS A 519 1.50 21.49 -0.09
N ASN A 520 0.88 22.54 -0.67
CA ASN A 520 1.50 23.84 -0.83
C ASN A 520 1.59 24.60 0.49
N PHE A 521 2.65 25.36 0.67
CA PHE A 521 2.89 26.16 1.86
C PHE A 521 3.74 27.38 1.57
N THR A 522 3.83 28.28 2.53
CA THR A 522 4.69 29.45 2.52
C THR A 522 5.63 29.40 3.72
N LEU A 523 6.90 29.72 3.50
CA LEU A 523 7.88 29.97 4.53
C LEU A 523 8.18 31.47 4.54
N ASP A 524 7.83 32.15 5.62
CA ASP A 524 8.24 33.52 5.93
C ASP A 524 9.18 33.47 7.14
N THR A 525 10.45 33.83 6.94
CA THR A 525 11.44 33.73 8.01
C THR A 525 12.35 34.96 8.03
N PRO A 526 12.57 35.59 9.22
CA PRO A 526 13.57 36.63 9.38
C PRO A 526 14.95 36.10 9.04
N ILE A 527 15.73 36.86 8.27
CA ILE A 527 17.06 36.46 7.84
C ILE A 527 18.09 37.55 8.22
N LYS A 528 19.36 37.18 8.15
CA LYS A 528 20.48 38.13 8.24
C LYS A 528 21.16 38.17 6.89
N ILE A 529 21.27 39.35 6.31
CA ILE A 529 21.97 39.61 5.07
C ILE A 529 23.02 40.71 5.27
N ASP A 530 24.12 40.62 4.56
CA ASP A 530 25.18 41.59 4.57
C ASP A 530 25.03 42.56 3.39
N THR A 531 25.56 43.80 3.52
CA THR A 531 25.68 44.65 2.36
C THR A 531 26.66 44.06 1.34
N GLY A 532 26.25 43.94 0.10
CA GLY A 532 26.99 43.26 -0.96
C GLY A 532 26.45 41.87 -1.29
N MET A 533 27.33 40.94 -1.61
CA MET A 533 26.95 39.60 -2.09
C MET A 533 26.47 38.71 -0.97
N ASN A 534 25.27 38.19 -1.11
CA ASN A 534 24.65 37.17 -0.23
C ASN A 534 24.36 35.91 -1.02
N GLU A 535 24.22 34.82 -0.29
CA GLU A 535 23.87 33.52 -0.85
C GLU A 535 22.68 32.89 -0.12
N ILE A 536 21.69 32.45 -0.88
CA ILE A 536 20.55 31.68 -0.38
C ILE A 536 20.67 30.27 -0.92
N SER A 537 20.56 29.27 -0.05
CA SER A 537 20.39 27.86 -0.41
C SER A 537 19.11 27.33 0.21
N ILE A 538 18.20 26.80 -0.61
CA ILE A 538 16.92 26.25 -0.17
C ILE A 538 16.88 24.77 -0.57
N LEU A 539 16.69 23.90 0.41
CA LEU A 539 16.43 22.49 0.17
C LEU A 539 14.92 22.29 0.04
N SER A 540 14.46 21.84 -1.10
CA SER A 540 13.12 21.31 -1.30
C SER A 540 13.14 19.81 -1.09
N VAL A 541 12.18 19.28 -0.28
CA VAL A 541 12.12 17.86 0.07
C VAL A 541 10.75 17.28 -0.30
N MET A 542 10.77 16.16 -1.01
CA MET A 542 9.57 15.35 -1.27
C MET A 542 9.37 14.35 -0.13
N ALA A 543 8.13 14.06 0.19
CA ALA A 543 7.73 12.97 1.09
C ALA A 543 6.95 11.91 0.31
N GLY A 544 7.49 11.50 -0.84
CA GLY A 544 6.88 10.62 -1.84
C GLY A 544 6.30 11.36 -3.04
N LEU A 545 6.28 10.73 -4.21
CA LEU A 545 5.69 11.27 -5.43
C LEU A 545 4.17 11.19 -5.39
N PRO A 546 3.44 12.03 -6.15
CA PRO A 546 2.00 11.88 -6.31
C PRO A 546 1.66 10.54 -6.98
N ASP A 547 0.51 9.96 -6.67
CA ASP A 547 0.09 8.64 -7.19
C ASP A 547 -1.21 8.67 -7.98
N SER A 548 -2.02 9.72 -7.88
CA SER A 548 -3.40 9.71 -8.35
C SER A 548 -3.86 11.03 -8.96
N GLY A 549 -5.06 10.99 -9.52
CA GLY A 549 -5.70 12.11 -10.20
C GLY A 549 -5.41 12.16 -11.71
N PRO A 550 -6.18 12.98 -12.46
CA PRO A 550 -5.94 13.16 -13.88
C PRO A 550 -4.64 13.94 -14.12
N TYR A 551 -4.03 13.71 -15.28
CA TYR A 551 -2.80 14.39 -15.70
C TYR A 551 -1.67 14.26 -14.67
N LEU A 552 -1.41 13.03 -14.22
CA LEU A 552 -0.36 12.75 -13.23
C LEU A 552 1.01 13.27 -13.69
N GLU A 553 1.28 13.21 -14.99
CA GLU A 553 2.48 13.76 -15.64
C GLU A 553 2.59 15.29 -15.56
N ARG A 554 1.53 15.99 -15.14
CA ARG A 554 1.49 17.45 -14.99
C ARG A 554 1.43 17.92 -13.54
N LYS A 555 1.62 17.02 -12.59
CA LYS A 555 1.76 17.40 -11.18
C LYS A 555 3.11 18.09 -10.99
N PHE A 556 3.12 19.09 -10.13
CA PHE A 556 4.30 19.92 -9.88
C PHE A 556 4.68 19.90 -8.41
N ALA A 557 5.98 19.96 -8.14
CA ALA A 557 6.56 20.09 -6.81
C ALA A 557 7.73 21.11 -6.83
N GLY A 558 8.21 21.50 -5.65
CA GLY A 558 9.32 22.40 -5.51
C GLY A 558 8.92 23.87 -5.39
N LEU A 559 9.91 24.74 -5.50
CA LEU A 559 9.76 26.17 -5.26
C LEU A 559 8.99 26.85 -6.41
N ARG A 560 8.10 27.78 -6.03
CA ARG A 560 7.31 28.57 -6.98
C ARG A 560 7.65 30.05 -6.98
N GLU A 561 8.03 30.55 -5.82
CA GLU A 561 8.33 31.96 -5.62
C GLU A 561 9.36 32.12 -4.52
N VAL A 562 10.35 32.95 -4.72
CA VAL A 562 11.36 33.32 -3.72
C VAL A 562 11.60 34.83 -3.80
N SER A 563 11.47 35.51 -2.66
CA SER A 563 11.76 36.93 -2.56
C SER A 563 12.33 37.29 -1.20
N VAL A 564 13.04 38.42 -1.11
CA VAL A 564 13.43 39.04 0.15
C VAL A 564 12.62 40.30 0.33
N ARG A 565 11.84 40.35 1.40
CA ARG A 565 10.99 41.49 1.76
C ARG A 565 11.67 42.32 2.82
N CYS A 566 11.73 43.62 2.59
CA CYS A 566 12.32 44.57 3.53
C CYS A 566 11.24 45.56 4.00
N ASN A 567 11.10 45.78 5.31
CA ASN A 567 10.06 46.66 5.88
C ASN A 567 8.63 46.28 5.45
N GLY A 568 8.34 44.99 5.25
CA GLY A 568 7.05 44.47 4.80
C GLY A 568 6.75 44.61 3.29
N ASN A 569 7.64 45.22 2.51
CA ASN A 569 7.53 45.36 1.05
C ASN A 569 8.48 44.40 0.34
N ASP A 570 8.08 43.91 -0.84
CA ASP A 570 8.96 43.14 -1.70
C ASP A 570 9.98 44.08 -2.34
N ILE A 571 11.25 43.86 -2.09
CA ILE A 571 12.34 44.68 -2.68
C ILE A 571 13.15 43.84 -3.66
N TYR A 572 13.42 42.57 -3.34
CA TYR A 572 14.20 41.69 -4.19
C TYR A 572 13.33 40.48 -4.57
N ASP A 573 12.80 40.50 -5.80
CA ASP A 573 12.19 39.30 -6.41
C ASP A 573 13.32 38.43 -6.99
N LEU A 574 13.51 37.26 -6.38
CA LEU A 574 14.54 36.31 -6.77
C LEU A 574 13.98 35.18 -7.65
N THR A 575 12.69 35.19 -7.92
CA THR A 575 11.98 34.13 -8.69
C THR A 575 12.41 34.14 -10.16
N ALA A 576 12.49 35.34 -10.78
CA ALA A 576 12.80 35.51 -12.18
C ALA A 576 14.02 36.39 -12.37
N ASN A 577 14.62 36.30 -13.56
CA ASN A 577 15.80 37.10 -13.95
C ASN A 577 17.07 36.87 -13.10
N HIS A 578 17.12 35.74 -12.41
CA HIS A 578 18.29 35.29 -11.64
C HIS A 578 18.67 33.88 -12.06
N THR A 579 19.97 33.61 -12.09
CA THR A 579 20.47 32.26 -12.36
C THR A 579 20.48 31.45 -11.08
N TRP A 580 19.64 30.40 -11.02
CA TRP A 580 19.58 29.41 -9.95
C TRP A 580 20.51 28.25 -10.25
N GLY A 581 21.24 27.79 -9.25
CA GLY A 581 22.01 26.56 -9.29
C GLY A 581 21.26 25.41 -8.59
N TYR A 582 21.43 24.20 -9.11
CA TYR A 582 20.73 23.03 -8.64
C TYR A 582 21.70 21.89 -8.27
N LYS A 583 21.38 21.18 -7.18
CA LYS A 583 22.06 19.94 -6.80
C LYS A 583 21.01 18.95 -6.32
N VAL A 584 21.01 17.74 -6.91
CA VAL A 584 20.15 16.62 -6.48
C VAL A 584 20.81 15.90 -5.31
N GLY A 585 20.03 15.57 -4.30
CA GLY A 585 20.45 14.71 -3.21
C GLY A 585 21.53 15.25 -2.29
N PHE A 586 22.12 14.35 -1.54
CA PHE A 586 23.20 14.54 -0.60
C PHE A 586 24.42 13.71 -0.97
N LEU A 587 25.59 14.09 -0.51
CA LEU A 587 26.83 13.36 -0.77
C LEU A 587 26.76 11.91 -0.25
N GLY A 588 26.14 11.70 0.90
CA GLY A 588 25.96 10.36 1.45
C GLY A 588 25.07 9.47 0.59
N GLU A 589 24.03 10.02 -0.06
CA GLU A 589 23.21 9.30 -1.04
C GLU A 589 24.04 8.95 -2.29
N ASP A 590 24.72 9.93 -2.88
CA ASP A 590 25.56 9.75 -4.08
C ASP A 590 26.62 8.65 -3.87
N LEU A 591 27.25 8.65 -2.71
CA LEU A 591 28.27 7.68 -2.33
C LEU A 591 27.68 6.37 -1.78
N GLN A 592 26.38 6.30 -1.53
CA GLN A 592 25.67 5.18 -0.95
C GLN A 592 26.33 4.70 0.36
N ILE A 593 26.63 5.63 1.28
CA ILE A 593 27.37 5.34 2.52
C ILE A 593 26.60 4.46 3.51
N TYR A 594 25.35 4.14 3.22
CA TYR A 594 24.55 3.16 3.94
C TYR A 594 24.92 1.71 3.60
N LYS A 595 25.77 1.48 2.59
CA LYS A 595 26.32 0.16 2.24
C LYS A 595 27.65 -0.07 2.91
N GLN A 596 27.87 -1.29 3.40
CA GLN A 596 29.09 -1.68 4.14
C GLN A 596 30.38 -1.36 3.35
N GLU A 597 30.39 -1.66 2.05
CA GLU A 597 31.54 -1.46 1.16
C GLU A 597 31.86 0.03 0.89
N ASN A 598 30.93 0.91 1.19
CA ASN A 598 31.05 2.33 0.92
C ASN A 598 31.35 3.19 2.17
N LEU A 599 31.35 2.61 3.36
CA LEU A 599 31.55 3.34 4.62
C LEU A 599 32.84 4.15 4.64
N GLY A 600 33.90 3.67 3.98
CA GLY A 600 35.21 4.34 3.90
C GLY A 600 35.27 5.51 2.93
N LYS A 601 34.21 5.83 2.17
CA LYS A 601 34.17 6.96 1.22
C LYS A 601 34.05 8.32 1.90
N VAL A 602 33.64 8.33 3.18
CA VAL A 602 33.54 9.56 3.99
C VAL A 602 34.29 9.38 5.31
N VAL A 603 34.61 10.50 5.96
CA VAL A 603 35.24 10.49 7.29
C VAL A 603 34.14 10.55 8.35
N TRP A 604 34.01 9.47 9.12
CA TRP A 604 33.07 9.41 10.22
C TRP A 604 33.69 9.98 11.51
N GLY A 605 32.98 10.91 12.16
CA GLY A 605 33.36 11.48 13.46
C GLY A 605 32.64 10.81 14.62
N GLY A 606 33.10 11.07 15.86
CA GLY A 606 32.37 10.63 17.05
C GLY A 606 31.08 11.42 17.26
N PHE A 607 30.04 10.77 17.77
CA PHE A 607 28.78 11.43 18.13
C PHE A 607 28.89 12.15 19.47
N GLU A 608 28.54 13.43 19.48
CA GLU A 608 28.39 14.28 20.68
C GLU A 608 26.94 14.75 20.83
N LEU A 609 26.33 14.48 21.98
CA LEU A 609 24.91 14.81 22.21
C LEU A 609 24.64 16.33 22.27
N SER A 610 25.66 17.16 22.52
CA SER A 610 25.54 18.59 22.77
C SER A 610 25.15 19.45 21.55
N ALA A 611 25.16 18.88 20.36
CA ALA A 611 24.84 19.59 19.12
C ALA A 611 24.24 18.64 18.06
N PRO A 612 22.98 18.19 18.20
CA PRO A 612 22.31 17.52 17.08
C PRO A 612 22.27 18.49 15.90
N LYS A 613 22.83 18.06 14.76
CA LYS A 613 22.85 18.85 13.54
C LYS A 613 21.80 18.28 12.57
N ALA A 614 21.16 19.17 11.85
CA ALA A 614 20.37 18.80 10.69
C ALA A 614 21.26 18.16 9.62
N PHE A 615 20.67 17.32 8.78
CA PHE A 615 21.32 16.63 7.65
C PHE A 615 22.53 15.81 8.10
N THR A 616 22.31 14.96 9.08
CA THR A 616 23.33 14.10 9.69
C THR A 616 23.08 12.62 9.39
N TRP A 617 24.10 11.95 8.92
CA TRP A 617 24.16 10.50 8.85
C TRP A 617 24.68 9.96 10.16
N TYR A 618 23.98 8.97 10.69
CA TYR A 618 24.36 8.21 11.87
C TYR A 618 24.65 6.77 11.48
N LYS A 619 25.68 6.17 12.03
CA LYS A 619 25.88 4.73 11.93
C LYS A 619 26.22 4.10 13.29
N ALA A 620 25.77 2.88 13.47
CA ALA A 620 26.10 2.01 14.60
C ALA A 620 26.00 0.56 14.16
N THR A 621 26.50 -0.34 15.00
CA THR A 621 26.31 -1.78 14.83
C THR A 621 25.55 -2.36 16.03
N PHE A 622 24.80 -3.44 15.78
CA PHE A 622 24.04 -4.14 16.80
C PHE A 622 23.91 -5.64 16.48
N ASP A 623 23.68 -6.46 17.49
CA ASP A 623 23.38 -7.86 17.32
C ASP A 623 21.87 -8.10 17.21
N ALA A 624 21.47 -9.06 16.39
CA ALA A 624 20.05 -9.37 16.21
C ALA A 624 19.43 -9.92 17.50
N PRO A 625 18.20 -9.54 17.83
CA PRO A 625 17.44 -10.20 18.89
C PRO A 625 17.30 -11.70 18.61
N SER A 626 17.44 -12.52 19.66
CA SER A 626 17.27 -13.98 19.59
C SER A 626 15.80 -14.35 19.27
N GLY A 627 15.58 -15.59 18.81
CA GLY A 627 14.26 -16.12 18.49
C GLY A 627 13.74 -15.69 17.12
N ASP A 628 12.46 -16.01 16.84
CA ASP A 628 11.83 -15.85 15.54
C ASP A 628 10.78 -14.72 15.50
N ASP A 629 10.52 -14.06 16.64
CA ASP A 629 9.59 -12.94 16.69
C ASP A 629 10.02 -11.82 15.71
N PRO A 630 9.08 -11.16 15.01
CA PRO A 630 9.38 -10.03 14.16
C PRO A 630 10.15 -8.94 14.89
N VAL A 631 10.98 -8.21 14.15
CA VAL A 631 11.86 -7.17 14.71
C VAL A 631 11.44 -5.79 14.18
N ALA A 632 11.47 -4.78 15.04
CA ALA A 632 11.26 -3.39 14.68
C ALA A 632 12.29 -2.47 15.31
N LEU A 633 12.63 -1.41 14.60
CA LEU A 633 13.42 -0.28 15.07
C LEU A 633 12.49 0.79 15.64
N ASP A 634 12.65 1.16 16.91
CA ASP A 634 11.92 2.30 17.49
C ASP A 634 12.71 3.58 17.24
N LEU A 635 12.12 4.46 16.41
CA LEU A 635 12.68 5.76 16.04
C LEU A 635 11.96 6.93 16.74
N SER A 636 11.25 6.69 17.84
CA SER A 636 10.46 7.71 18.56
C SER A 636 11.27 8.93 19.01
N ALA A 637 12.58 8.80 19.16
CA ALA A 637 13.49 9.88 19.54
C ALA A 637 14.14 10.61 18.36
N MET A 638 13.80 10.24 17.13
CA MET A 638 14.30 10.84 15.89
C MET A 638 13.28 11.84 15.32
N GLY A 639 13.67 12.59 14.30
CA GLY A 639 12.83 13.59 13.65
C GLY A 639 12.20 13.12 12.36
N LYS A 640 12.96 13.21 11.25
CA LYS A 640 12.56 12.82 9.91
C LYS A 640 13.79 12.35 9.11
N GLY A 641 13.59 11.32 8.29
CA GLY A 641 14.65 10.81 7.43
C GLY A 641 14.37 9.43 6.86
N GLU A 642 15.42 8.66 6.65
CA GLU A 642 15.36 7.28 6.15
C GLU A 642 16.34 6.41 6.93
N ALA A 643 16.03 5.09 7.02
CA ALA A 643 16.82 4.12 7.78
C ALA A 643 17.18 2.89 6.94
N TRP A 644 18.41 2.38 7.15
CA TRP A 644 18.93 1.19 6.44
C TRP A 644 19.51 0.18 7.43
N ILE A 645 19.23 -1.10 7.16
CA ILE A 645 19.82 -2.24 7.86
C ILE A 645 20.65 -3.03 6.84
N ASN A 646 21.94 -3.16 7.07
CA ASN A 646 22.86 -3.89 6.18
C ASN A 646 22.74 -3.43 4.70
N GLY A 647 22.52 -2.13 4.49
CA GLY A 647 22.35 -1.53 3.15
C GLY A 647 20.95 -1.67 2.56
N GLN A 648 20.02 -2.32 3.23
CA GLN A 648 18.61 -2.43 2.82
C GLN A 648 17.79 -1.34 3.51
N SER A 649 17.13 -0.49 2.73
CA SER A 649 16.25 0.53 3.30
C SER A 649 15.01 -0.11 3.94
N ILE A 650 14.72 0.28 5.18
CA ILE A 650 13.48 -0.08 5.89
C ILE A 650 12.42 1.03 5.79
N GLY A 651 12.71 2.09 5.05
CA GLY A 651 11.79 3.14 4.66
C GLY A 651 12.04 4.50 5.29
N ARG A 652 11.22 5.45 4.86
CA ARG A 652 11.18 6.81 5.41
C ARG A 652 10.57 6.82 6.81
N TYR A 653 11.07 7.69 7.69
CA TYR A 653 10.41 8.00 8.97
C TYR A 653 10.13 9.49 9.09
N TRP A 654 9.03 9.85 9.75
CA TRP A 654 8.68 11.22 10.09
C TRP A 654 7.95 11.26 11.42
N VAL A 655 8.70 11.19 12.49
CA VAL A 655 8.20 11.08 13.87
C VAL A 655 7.81 12.47 14.41
N SER A 656 8.49 13.53 13.97
CA SER A 656 8.24 14.89 14.40
C SER A 656 6.93 15.50 13.88
N LEU A 657 6.33 14.92 12.80
CA LEU A 657 5.02 15.34 12.31
C LEU A 657 3.91 14.65 13.11
N LEU A 658 3.33 15.40 14.03
CA LEU A 658 2.36 14.85 14.97
C LEU A 658 0.94 14.87 14.43
N THR A 659 0.18 13.85 14.81
CA THR A 659 -1.28 13.80 14.59
C THR A 659 -1.97 14.91 15.41
N PRO A 660 -3.25 15.21 15.14
CA PRO A 660 -4.03 16.16 15.95
C PRO A 660 -4.11 15.83 17.45
N GLN A 661 -3.77 14.57 17.84
CA GLN A 661 -3.68 14.14 19.23
C GLN A 661 -2.29 14.34 19.85
N GLY A 662 -1.35 14.96 19.13
CA GLY A 662 0.01 15.19 19.59
C GLY A 662 0.89 13.95 19.64
N LYS A 663 0.57 12.90 18.86
CA LYS A 663 1.35 11.67 18.79
C LYS A 663 1.89 11.45 17.37
N PRO A 664 3.07 10.83 17.20
CA PRO A 664 3.53 10.38 15.89
C PRO A 664 2.56 9.37 15.27
N SER A 665 2.49 9.35 13.94
CA SER A 665 1.69 8.36 13.21
C SER A 665 2.34 6.98 13.21
N GLN A 666 3.69 6.92 13.19
CA GLN A 666 4.47 5.69 13.23
C GLN A 666 5.77 5.95 13.99
N THR A 667 6.14 5.03 14.89
CA THR A 667 7.41 5.07 15.64
C THR A 667 8.23 3.78 15.47
N LEU A 668 7.54 2.65 15.23
CA LEU A 668 8.15 1.35 15.01
C LEU A 668 8.26 1.07 13.52
N TYR A 669 9.47 0.73 13.08
CA TYR A 669 9.80 0.47 11.67
C TYR A 669 10.28 -0.96 11.51
N HIS A 670 9.59 -1.73 10.65
CA HIS A 670 9.81 -3.15 10.48
C HIS A 670 11.21 -3.46 9.94
N ILE A 671 11.93 -4.34 10.63
CA ILE A 671 13.18 -4.95 10.15
C ILE A 671 12.90 -6.42 9.82
N PRO A 672 12.72 -6.77 8.55
CA PRO A 672 12.60 -8.19 8.18
C PRO A 672 13.76 -9.01 8.71
N ARG A 673 13.48 -10.19 9.27
CA ARG A 673 14.54 -11.08 9.79
C ARG A 673 15.58 -11.44 8.73
N SER A 674 15.18 -11.52 7.46
CA SER A 674 16.07 -11.76 6.32
C SER A 674 17.07 -10.62 6.05
N PHE A 675 16.85 -9.42 6.60
CA PHE A 675 17.81 -8.31 6.52
C PHE A 675 18.89 -8.42 7.60
N LEU A 676 18.68 -9.26 8.62
CA LEU A 676 19.56 -9.39 9.79
C LEU A 676 20.54 -10.53 9.64
N LYS A 677 21.74 -10.29 10.12
CA LYS A 677 22.77 -11.29 10.47
C LYS A 677 22.68 -11.58 11.98
N ALA A 678 23.29 -12.64 12.44
CA ALA A 678 23.30 -12.96 13.87
C ALA A 678 23.95 -11.83 14.71
N SER A 679 25.01 -11.22 14.20
CA SER A 679 25.74 -10.15 14.87
C SER A 679 26.23 -9.09 13.88
N GLU A 680 26.70 -7.96 14.44
CA GLU A 680 27.30 -6.85 13.69
C GLU A 680 26.43 -6.33 12.54
N ASN A 681 25.12 -6.20 12.79
CA ASN A 681 24.22 -5.56 11.81
C ASN A 681 24.53 -4.08 11.73
N LEU A 682 24.80 -3.61 10.53
CA LEU A 682 25.01 -2.18 10.26
C LEU A 682 23.67 -1.47 10.22
N LEU A 683 23.45 -0.54 11.15
CA LEU A 683 22.38 0.46 11.11
C LEU A 683 22.96 1.76 10.57
N VAL A 684 22.34 2.31 9.53
CA VAL A 684 22.61 3.67 9.04
C VAL A 684 21.30 4.45 9.01
N LEU A 685 21.34 5.68 9.48
CA LEU A 685 20.22 6.61 9.48
C LEU A 685 20.64 7.92 8.81
N PHE A 686 19.80 8.47 7.97
CA PHE A 686 19.86 9.87 7.59
C PHE A 686 18.80 10.65 8.37
N GLU A 687 19.18 11.73 9.03
CA GLU A 687 18.30 12.55 9.86
C GLU A 687 18.30 14.00 9.35
N GLU A 688 17.13 14.49 9.00
CA GLU A 688 16.95 15.82 8.41
C GLU A 688 16.95 16.96 9.43
N ILE A 689 16.40 16.73 10.62
CA ILE A 689 16.04 17.80 11.54
C ILE A 689 16.88 17.77 12.83
N GLY A 690 17.32 16.59 13.20
CA GLY A 690 18.02 16.31 14.44
C GLY A 690 17.18 15.48 15.41
N GLY A 691 17.84 14.47 15.97
CA GLY A 691 17.24 13.52 16.91
C GLY A 691 18.30 12.98 17.87
N ASN A 692 17.91 12.07 18.75
CA ASN A 692 18.82 11.43 19.70
C ASN A 692 18.98 9.93 19.41
N PRO A 693 19.98 9.51 18.63
CA PRO A 693 20.16 8.11 18.26
C PRO A 693 20.42 7.19 19.48
N ARG A 694 20.87 7.72 20.62
CA ARG A 694 21.08 6.93 21.85
C ARG A 694 19.80 6.44 22.52
N GLN A 695 18.64 6.89 22.06
CA GLN A 695 17.33 6.45 22.54
C GLN A 695 16.65 5.45 21.58
N ILE A 696 17.28 5.15 20.46
CA ILE A 696 16.79 4.13 19.52
C ILE A 696 16.86 2.78 20.21
N SER A 697 15.83 1.97 20.03
CA SER A 697 15.81 0.57 20.47
C SER A 697 15.44 -0.39 19.35
N VAL A 698 16.00 -1.60 19.46
CA VAL A 698 15.62 -2.74 18.63
C VAL A 698 14.66 -3.59 19.45
N ASN A 699 13.45 -3.79 18.93
CA ASN A 699 12.35 -4.41 19.64
C ASN A 699 11.93 -5.71 18.96
N THR A 700 11.49 -6.70 19.75
CA THR A 700 10.71 -7.82 19.25
C THR A 700 9.22 -7.50 19.33
N ILE A 701 8.47 -7.96 18.33
CA ILE A 701 7.03 -7.70 18.20
C ILE A 701 6.29 -9.01 18.43
N SER A 702 5.29 -8.97 19.31
CA SER A 702 4.43 -10.12 19.60
C SER A 702 2.97 -9.68 19.69
N TRP A 703 2.07 -10.65 19.63
CA TRP A 703 0.64 -10.43 19.81
C TRP A 703 0.19 -11.21 21.05
N THR A 704 -0.38 -10.50 22.03
CA THR A 704 -1.00 -11.15 23.20
C THR A 704 -2.52 -11.09 23.08
N THR A 705 -3.17 -12.24 23.19
CA THR A 705 -4.63 -12.30 23.30
C THR A 705 -5.04 -12.04 24.75
N SER A 706 -6.01 -11.16 24.95
CA SER A 706 -6.68 -10.95 26.23
C SER A 706 -8.04 -11.62 26.17
N LYS A 707 -8.39 -12.44 27.16
CA LYS A 707 -9.77 -12.88 27.33
C LYS A 707 -10.59 -11.63 27.64
N SER A 708 -11.41 -11.21 26.71
CA SER A 708 -12.33 -10.10 26.89
C SER A 708 -13.28 -10.44 28.03
N SER A 709 -13.09 -9.83 29.19
CA SER A 709 -14.14 -9.66 30.14
C SER A 709 -15.02 -8.50 29.67
N ASN A 710 -16.13 -8.83 29.01
CA ASN A 710 -17.33 -8.02 28.83
C ASN A 710 -17.21 -6.57 28.33
N ASN A 711 -17.92 -6.32 27.24
CA ASN A 711 -18.55 -5.05 26.86
C ASN A 711 -17.71 -3.80 27.06
N VAL A 712 -16.96 -3.43 26.06
CA VAL A 712 -16.61 -2.02 25.87
C VAL A 712 -17.87 -1.34 25.34
N ASP A 713 -18.58 -0.64 26.22
CA ASP A 713 -19.64 0.30 25.85
C ASP A 713 -19.02 1.41 25.01
N TYR A 714 -19.12 1.31 23.69
CA TYR A 714 -18.85 2.42 22.80
C TYR A 714 -20.02 3.39 22.85
N THR A 715 -19.80 4.60 23.33
CA THR A 715 -20.83 5.63 23.32
C THR A 715 -21.06 6.15 21.90
N PRO A 716 -22.32 6.48 21.53
CA PRO A 716 -22.69 6.92 20.18
C PRO A 716 -22.04 8.23 19.71
N ASN A 717 -21.27 8.90 20.54
CA ASN A 717 -20.66 10.19 20.22
C ASN A 717 -19.39 10.14 19.36
N ASP A 718 -18.77 8.97 19.20
CA ASP A 718 -17.57 8.83 18.35
C ASP A 718 -17.89 8.72 16.86
N ILE A 719 -19.17 8.55 16.50
CA ILE A 719 -19.63 8.34 15.12
C ILE A 719 -19.96 9.66 14.39
N LYS A 720 -20.14 10.77 15.11
CA LYS A 720 -20.66 12.03 14.54
C LYS A 720 -19.64 12.91 13.80
N TYR A 721 -18.36 12.61 13.82
CA TYR A 721 -17.33 13.46 13.19
C TYR A 721 -16.73 12.91 11.88
N LEU A 722 -17.26 11.82 11.32
CA LEU A 722 -16.69 11.13 10.14
C LEU A 722 -17.64 11.06 8.93
N MET A 723 -18.74 11.79 8.92
CA MET A 723 -19.63 11.86 7.74
C MET A 723 -19.70 13.27 7.19
N THR A 724 -18.70 13.68 6.45
CA THR A 724 -18.87 14.65 5.35
C THR A 724 -18.38 14.01 4.06
N PRO A 725 -19.22 13.96 2.99
CA PRO A 725 -18.87 13.34 1.70
C PRO A 725 -17.99 14.23 0.82
N GLU A 726 -17.41 15.29 1.36
CA GLU A 726 -16.63 16.27 0.59
C GLU A 726 -15.16 16.18 0.98
N GLY A 727 -14.35 15.47 0.19
CA GLY A 727 -12.91 15.38 0.42
C GLY A 727 -12.14 14.44 -0.50
N ILE A 728 -12.78 13.80 -1.48
CA ILE A 728 -12.09 12.99 -2.49
C ILE A 728 -12.23 13.69 -3.86
N HIS A 729 -11.74 14.90 -3.96
CA HIS A 729 -11.48 15.58 -5.23
C HIS A 729 -10.27 16.49 -5.06
N THR A 730 -9.16 16.05 -5.57
CA THR A 730 -8.05 16.67 -6.33
C THR A 730 -6.78 15.87 -6.21
#